data_5feac27973414e2e95bba03dfd99998d
#
_entry.id   5feac27973414e2e95bba03dfd99998d
#
_cell.length_a   1.000
_cell.length_b   1.000
_cell.length_c   1.000
_cell.angle_alpha   90.00
_cell.angle_beta   90.00
_cell.angle_gamma   90.00
#
_symmetry.space_group_name_H-M   'P 1'
#
loop_
_entity.id
_entity.type
_entity.pdbx_description
1 polymer ?
#
loop_
_entity_poly.entity_id
_entity_poly.type
_entity_poly.pdbx_seq_one_letter_code
_entity_poly.pdbx_strand_id
1 'polypeptide(L)'
;MPTAHKSESTVKFTWWLTAALLLALGGCGETSPGTSGAADPSTENTAAGYQRINDPNPEDPLDAHIFELDNGLQVFLTENHEEPRFYAEIAVRAGSKHDPADGTGLAHYLEHLLFKGNRNLGTLDYEAEKPHLDRIVELYEAHFQEIDPARRAEIYAEINTEAQLAAEYAVPNEIDKLYNGMGGSGLNAHTWYEETVYKVGLPANRLAQWAEIESDRFVDPVFRLFHTELETVYEEKNRTLDNGGRIIGTAVDELLYKVHPYGQQPTIGTVEHLKNPSLVYIQNYFDTYYVPNNMGIFISGDIDIEATINLIADKFGHWERKPVPEVGPWQEPPLQGAERRTVQYPGEEQVQLAFRTAPNGSADKEALILIDMILDNRTAGLINLNLNQQQLVSQAGSSPLFLNDFGSQSLYGVPKQDQTLEEVEQLLLDQLEIIKSGEFDEWIIPAIINDFLKSEKASLEFNTARVSMMRQAFIEGAQWNYHIAEIDRMEQLTKQDVIDVANEYFGDDYVAVYRVDAQHVVPEVEKPQIDPVTIDPTRQSEFASQILAMQVVEIEPTFVEMDTDYRIIEFAPGVDLYYAPNPLNDLFSFSLSVDVGTEADKQLGLAAALMDVAGTDSLSNEELQKEWYRMGTEFRFGAGENSSAFAVSGLDTQFENSIDLMMQLIRSPSADEQTLEQLKSILLKSRQDQKSAPPAIAQALFMYNRFGEESPMLEAMNSEEILSTALDDLLEAPGKLLNYKHTLAYTGSMPLEDLVETLRRSYEVNAGLQDPPEYRFRSVRDIDSSEVLVVDQQTAQAQVRIEFADGVYNAEDGLLANLYTSYFGSGMSSVVFQELREARALAYSASARYSAGSRINAENLMMGSIGTQTDKTVDALAAFIDLIDNMPSSSERFEESVNSMLNRYRTSKLNFREVIGAVRTWERQGLEGDPRQDNYLKLQQTELADLLEFQAEHVKDRAKLISIVGDLSIIDVDELEEFGSVQQLQVEDLFVN
;
A
#
# COMPACT_ATOMS: atom_id res chain seq x y z
N MET A 1 -10.91 19.43 2.44
CA MET A 1 -10.18 18.38 1.74
C MET A 1 -10.65 17.05 2.30
N PRO A 2 -11.00 16.09 1.51
CA PRO A 2 -10.67 14.78 1.97
C PRO A 2 -9.15 14.77 1.88
N THR A 3 -8.45 14.97 3.00
CA THR A 3 -7.30 14.15 3.18
C THR A 3 -7.76 12.78 2.72
N ALA A 4 -7.20 12.28 1.64
CA ALA A 4 -6.98 10.89 1.61
C ALA A 4 -6.25 10.59 2.94
N HIS A 5 -6.99 10.34 4.02
CA HIS A 5 -6.65 9.25 4.83
C HIS A 5 -6.62 8.09 3.81
N LYS A 6 -5.47 7.89 3.24
CA LYS A 6 -4.91 6.60 3.44
C LYS A 6 -4.86 6.45 4.96
N SER A 7 -6.01 6.12 5.57
CA SER A 7 -5.92 4.95 6.39
C SER A 7 -5.06 4.05 5.53
N GLU A 8 -3.87 3.79 5.96
CA GLU A 8 -3.39 2.47 5.86
C GLU A 8 -4.47 1.62 6.57
N SER A 9 -5.65 1.48 5.93
CA SER A 9 -6.15 0.16 5.84
C SER A 9 -4.97 -0.51 5.17
N THR A 10 -4.07 -0.98 5.99
CA THR A 10 -3.36 -2.19 5.70
C THR A 10 -4.47 -3.03 5.11
N VAL A 11 -4.59 -2.95 3.79
CA VAL A 11 -5.28 -4.00 3.08
C VAL A 11 -4.43 -5.16 3.54
N LYS A 12 -4.95 -5.88 4.52
CA LYS A 12 -4.51 -7.20 4.81
C LYS A 12 -4.92 -7.94 3.55
N PHE A 13 -4.12 -7.75 2.48
CA PHE A 13 -4.11 -8.68 1.39
C PHE A 13 -3.64 -9.96 2.04
N THR A 14 -4.60 -10.71 2.42
CA THR A 14 -4.43 -11.99 3.02
C THR A 14 -3.89 -12.84 1.91
N TRP A 15 -2.67 -13.16 2.03
CA TRP A 15 -1.95 -14.11 1.23
C TRP A 15 -2.61 -15.46 1.35
N TRP A 16 -2.98 -16.04 0.22
CA TRP A 16 -3.46 -17.40 0.22
C TRP A 16 -2.91 -18.16 -0.94
N LEU A 17 -2.21 -19.20 -0.71
CA LEU A 17 -2.32 -20.52 -1.22
C LEU A 17 -1.12 -21.32 -1.54
N THR A 18 -1.26 -22.56 -1.52
CA THR A 18 -0.91 -23.77 -1.46
C THR A 18 -1.13 -25.00 -2.05
N ALA A 19 -0.75 -26.00 -2.04
CA ALA A 19 -0.11 -27.19 -2.34
C ALA A 19 -0.92 -28.42 -2.48
N ALA A 20 -0.54 -29.45 -3.13
CA ALA A 20 -0.44 -30.77 -2.64
C ALA A 20 0.06 -31.86 -3.46
N LEU A 21 0.38 -32.84 -2.91
CA LEU A 21 1.13 -34.02 -3.29
C LEU A 21 0.30 -35.25 -3.05
N LEU A 22 0.35 -36.22 -3.81
CA LEU A 22 1.12 -37.40 -4.21
C LEU A 22 0.37 -38.65 -3.78
N LEU A 23 0.28 -39.68 -4.50
CA LEU A 23 1.20 -40.79 -4.67
C LEU A 23 0.71 -41.83 -5.66
N ALA A 24 1.58 -42.20 -6.54
CA ALA A 24 1.41 -43.31 -7.46
C ALA A 24 1.74 -44.64 -6.78
N LEU A 25 1.14 -45.73 -7.22
CA LEU A 25 1.78 -47.02 -7.36
C LEU A 25 0.97 -47.96 -8.26
N GLY A 26 1.47 -48.24 -9.43
CA GLY A 26 1.85 -49.49 -9.93
C GLY A 26 0.79 -50.54 -10.35
N GLY A 27 0.80 -50.88 -11.60
CA GLY A 27 0.19 -52.13 -12.04
C GLY A 27 0.16 -52.27 -13.55
N CYS A 28 1.09 -53.09 -14.09
CA CYS A 28 1.19 -53.49 -15.48
C CYS A 28 -0.02 -54.31 -15.99
N GLY A 29 -0.32 -54.17 -17.27
CA GLY A 29 -1.21 -55.14 -17.96
C GLY A 29 -1.50 -54.81 -19.39
N GLU A 30 -0.97 -55.58 -20.30
CA GLU A 30 -0.91 -55.56 -21.74
C GLU A 30 -2.22 -55.60 -22.52
N THR A 31 -2.14 -55.08 -23.70
CA THR A 31 -2.50 -55.50 -25.06
C THR A 31 -3.55 -54.76 -25.82
N SER A 32 -3.08 -54.24 -26.97
CA SER A 32 -3.80 -53.65 -28.10
C SER A 32 -4.74 -54.63 -28.86
N PRO A 33 -5.37 -54.28 -30.00
CA PRO A 33 -5.49 -53.02 -30.77
C PRO A 33 -6.90 -52.76 -31.35
N GLY A 34 -7.13 -51.58 -31.95
CA GLY A 34 -8.13 -51.39 -32.95
C GLY A 34 -8.72 -49.99 -33.21
N THR A 35 -8.07 -49.23 -34.06
CA THR A 35 -8.57 -48.29 -35.10
C THR A 35 -9.88 -47.52 -34.94
N SER A 36 -9.84 -46.20 -34.87
CA SER A 36 -10.25 -45.27 -35.92
C SER A 36 -10.15 -43.83 -35.49
N GLY A 37 -9.61 -42.98 -36.35
CA GLY A 37 -9.17 -41.62 -36.08
C GLY A 37 -10.29 -40.64 -35.71
N ALA A 38 -9.97 -39.84 -34.73
CA ALA A 38 -10.43 -38.48 -34.57
C ALA A 38 -9.18 -37.66 -34.34
N ALA A 39 -9.05 -36.54 -35.02
CA ALA A 39 -7.88 -35.67 -34.96
C ALA A 39 -7.68 -35.14 -33.54
N ASP A 40 -6.50 -35.34 -33.03
CA ASP A 40 -5.96 -34.76 -31.81
C ASP A 40 -5.70 -33.27 -32.07
N PRO A 41 -6.25 -32.30 -31.26
CA PRO A 41 -5.89 -30.90 -31.43
C PRO A 41 -4.63 -30.52 -30.66
N SER A 42 -3.79 -31.45 -30.27
CA SER A 42 -2.47 -31.17 -29.63
C SER A 42 -1.34 -31.35 -30.67
N THR A 43 -1.29 -30.56 -31.71
CA THR A 43 -0.10 -30.35 -32.54
C THR A 43 0.38 -28.90 -32.36
N GLU A 44 1.23 -28.72 -31.32
CA GLU A 44 2.63 -28.41 -31.57
C GLU A 44 2.88 -27.21 -32.46
N ASN A 45 3.10 -26.06 -31.77
CA ASN A 45 3.91 -25.01 -32.38
C ASN A 45 5.35 -25.10 -31.81
N THR A 46 6.04 -26.23 -32.06
CA THR A 46 7.45 -26.43 -31.68
C THR A 46 8.44 -25.55 -32.48
N ALA A 47 7.92 -24.63 -33.31
CA ALA A 47 8.74 -23.62 -33.99
C ALA A 47 8.82 -22.30 -33.25
N ALA A 48 8.09 -22.11 -32.19
CA ALA A 48 7.94 -20.81 -31.53
C ALA A 48 8.76 -20.63 -30.21
N GLY A 49 9.48 -21.66 -29.74
CA GLY A 49 10.34 -21.57 -28.54
C GLY A 49 9.58 -21.57 -27.23
N TYR A 50 8.28 -21.91 -27.20
CA TYR A 50 7.44 -22.03 -26.00
C TYR A 50 6.35 -23.08 -26.14
N GLN A 51 5.79 -23.52 -24.99
CA GLN A 51 4.62 -24.40 -24.92
C GLN A 51 3.62 -23.87 -23.86
N ARG A 52 2.31 -24.05 -24.12
CA ARG A 52 1.29 -23.82 -23.11
C ARG A 52 1.31 -24.97 -22.08
N ILE A 53 1.31 -24.66 -20.79
CA ILE A 53 1.45 -25.65 -19.70
C ILE A 53 0.20 -25.79 -18.82
N ASN A 54 -0.83 -24.94 -18.99
CA ASN A 54 -2.11 -25.13 -18.32
C ASN A 54 -3.18 -25.62 -19.31
N ASP A 55 -4.07 -26.52 -18.84
CA ASP A 55 -5.27 -26.88 -19.58
C ASP A 55 -6.31 -25.76 -19.49
N PRO A 56 -7.02 -25.42 -20.57
CA PRO A 56 -8.12 -24.46 -20.53
C PRO A 56 -9.18 -24.91 -19.52
N ASN A 57 -9.60 -24.02 -18.64
CA ASN A 57 -10.64 -24.26 -17.65
C ASN A 57 -11.74 -23.19 -17.79
N PRO A 58 -12.99 -23.56 -18.17
CA PRO A 58 -14.09 -22.60 -18.30
C PRO A 58 -14.50 -21.95 -16.96
N GLU A 59 -14.08 -22.52 -15.82
CA GLU A 59 -14.32 -22.00 -14.48
C GLU A 59 -13.18 -21.11 -13.98
N ASP A 60 -12.11 -20.91 -14.79
CA ASP A 60 -11.02 -20.00 -14.46
C ASP A 60 -11.50 -18.54 -14.54
N PRO A 61 -11.55 -17.81 -13.41
CA PRO A 61 -12.06 -16.45 -13.39
C PRO A 61 -11.17 -15.47 -14.16
N LEU A 62 -9.93 -15.84 -14.48
CA LEU A 62 -8.97 -15.02 -15.23
C LEU A 62 -8.85 -15.40 -16.69
N ASP A 63 -9.35 -16.58 -17.10
CA ASP A 63 -9.00 -17.21 -18.39
C ASP A 63 -7.47 -17.16 -18.62
N ALA A 64 -6.71 -17.58 -17.63
CA ALA A 64 -5.26 -17.44 -17.65
C ALA A 64 -4.61 -18.36 -18.68
N HIS A 65 -3.68 -17.81 -19.46
CA HIS A 65 -2.84 -18.52 -20.41
C HIS A 65 -1.42 -18.63 -19.85
N ILE A 66 -0.98 -19.84 -19.52
CA ILE A 66 0.32 -20.08 -18.90
C ILE A 66 1.21 -20.84 -19.87
N PHE A 67 2.39 -20.26 -20.12
CA PHE A 67 3.37 -20.81 -21.05
C PHE A 67 4.71 -21.04 -20.34
N GLU A 68 5.49 -22.00 -20.85
CA GLU A 68 6.88 -22.18 -20.49
C GLU A 68 7.74 -22.05 -21.75
N LEU A 69 8.76 -21.18 -21.70
CA LEU A 69 9.75 -21.04 -22.76
C LEU A 69 10.76 -22.22 -22.73
N ASP A 70 11.46 -22.47 -23.83
CA ASP A 70 12.48 -23.53 -23.91
C ASP A 70 13.60 -23.41 -22.88
N ASN A 71 13.86 -22.18 -22.37
CA ASN A 71 14.83 -21.91 -21.31
C ASN A 71 14.25 -22.10 -19.89
N GLY A 72 12.96 -22.43 -19.77
CA GLY A 72 12.27 -22.69 -18.50
C GLY A 72 11.61 -21.47 -17.85
N LEU A 73 11.62 -20.29 -18.51
CA LEU A 73 10.89 -19.11 -18.04
C LEU A 73 9.39 -19.34 -18.18
N GLN A 74 8.64 -19.12 -17.09
CA GLN A 74 7.19 -19.23 -17.10
C GLN A 74 6.54 -17.87 -17.37
N VAL A 75 5.49 -17.85 -18.19
CA VAL A 75 4.78 -16.64 -18.61
C VAL A 75 3.30 -16.82 -18.39
N PHE A 76 2.71 -15.95 -17.58
CA PHE A 76 1.30 -15.95 -17.20
C PHE A 76 0.62 -14.71 -17.79
N LEU A 77 -0.40 -14.92 -18.61
CA LEU A 77 -1.10 -13.84 -19.33
C LEU A 77 -2.60 -13.94 -19.11
N THR A 78 -3.26 -12.79 -18.91
CA THR A 78 -4.73 -12.66 -18.91
C THR A 78 -5.13 -11.34 -19.54
N GLU A 79 -6.19 -11.36 -20.35
CA GLU A 79 -6.73 -10.16 -21.01
C GLU A 79 -7.69 -9.40 -20.09
N ASN A 80 -7.60 -8.07 -20.10
CA ASN A 80 -8.54 -7.17 -19.46
C ASN A 80 -8.54 -5.83 -20.23
N HIS A 81 -9.58 -5.57 -21.00
CA HIS A 81 -9.69 -4.44 -21.92
C HIS A 81 -10.43 -3.22 -21.33
N GLU A 82 -10.60 -3.14 -20.00
CA GLU A 82 -11.30 -2.02 -19.34
C GLU A 82 -10.54 -0.69 -19.47
N GLU A 83 -9.22 -0.76 -19.49
CA GLU A 83 -8.33 0.38 -19.71
C GLU A 83 -7.30 0.05 -20.80
N PRO A 84 -6.86 1.00 -21.64
CA PRO A 84 -5.83 0.76 -22.64
C PRO A 84 -4.42 0.69 -22.01
N ARG A 85 -4.30 -0.09 -20.96
CA ARG A 85 -3.08 -0.29 -20.16
C ARG A 85 -2.87 -1.77 -19.85
N PHE A 86 -1.65 -2.13 -19.51
CA PHE A 86 -1.32 -3.40 -18.89
C PHE A 86 -0.52 -3.18 -17.61
N TYR A 87 -0.60 -4.14 -16.72
CA TYR A 87 0.25 -4.24 -15.54
C TYR A 87 1.11 -5.51 -15.66
N ALA A 88 2.41 -5.36 -15.41
CA ALA A 88 3.37 -6.45 -15.54
C ALA A 88 4.20 -6.59 -14.27
N GLU A 89 4.46 -7.85 -13.89
CA GLU A 89 5.43 -8.22 -12.86
C GLU A 89 6.44 -9.23 -13.44
N ILE A 90 7.71 -9.10 -12.99
CA ILE A 90 8.72 -10.14 -13.13
C ILE A 90 9.10 -10.59 -11.73
N ALA A 91 8.87 -11.86 -11.42
CA ALA A 91 9.13 -12.42 -10.10
C ALA A 91 10.26 -13.45 -10.16
N VAL A 92 11.08 -13.46 -9.12
CA VAL A 92 12.13 -14.44 -8.87
C VAL A 92 11.73 -15.25 -7.64
N ARG A 93 11.82 -16.58 -7.69
CA ARG A 93 11.60 -17.47 -6.53
C ARG A 93 12.81 -17.45 -5.60
N ALA A 94 13.18 -16.28 -5.15
CA ALA A 94 14.25 -16.07 -4.20
C ALA A 94 14.04 -14.75 -3.46
N GLY A 95 14.22 -14.80 -2.15
CA GLY A 95 14.10 -13.66 -1.25
C GLY A 95 15.05 -13.83 -0.07
N SER A 96 14.78 -13.17 1.06
CA SER A 96 15.70 -13.16 2.20
C SER A 96 15.98 -14.55 2.81
N LYS A 97 15.12 -15.54 2.62
CA LYS A 97 15.36 -16.93 2.99
C LYS A 97 16.64 -17.49 2.34
N HIS A 98 17.03 -16.95 1.19
CA HIS A 98 18.16 -17.40 0.40
C HIS A 98 19.44 -16.60 0.66
N ASP A 99 19.40 -15.60 1.53
CA ASP A 99 20.58 -14.86 1.97
C ASP A 99 21.57 -15.81 2.70
N PRO A 100 22.88 -15.60 2.56
CA PRO A 100 23.82 -16.29 3.43
C PRO A 100 23.67 -15.80 4.88
N ALA A 101 23.83 -16.70 5.84
CA ALA A 101 23.64 -16.40 7.26
C ALA A 101 24.58 -15.30 7.81
N ASP A 102 25.72 -15.08 7.15
CA ASP A 102 26.73 -14.06 7.47
C ASP A 102 26.63 -12.81 6.57
N GLY A 103 25.53 -12.68 5.83
CA GLY A 103 25.29 -11.56 4.89
C GLY A 103 23.79 -11.36 4.63
N THR A 104 22.99 -11.11 5.66
CA THR A 104 21.54 -10.90 5.52
C THR A 104 21.22 -9.56 4.88
N GLY A 105 20.09 -9.47 4.16
CA GLY A 105 19.64 -8.28 3.45
C GLY A 105 20.15 -8.18 2.00
N LEU A 106 20.85 -9.20 1.49
CA LEU A 106 21.41 -9.19 0.14
C LEU A 106 20.34 -9.23 -0.93
N ALA A 107 19.29 -10.03 -0.76
CA ALA A 107 18.16 -10.09 -1.70
C ALA A 107 17.52 -8.70 -1.88
N HIS A 108 17.24 -8.02 -0.78
CA HIS A 108 16.67 -6.68 -0.77
C HIS A 108 17.63 -5.64 -1.36
N TYR A 109 18.90 -5.72 -1.02
CA TYR A 109 19.89 -4.81 -1.58
C TYR A 109 20.09 -4.99 -3.10
N LEU A 110 20.10 -6.24 -3.58
CA LEU A 110 20.14 -6.53 -5.00
C LEU A 110 18.90 -5.96 -5.73
N GLU A 111 17.72 -6.03 -5.11
CA GLU A 111 16.51 -5.41 -5.64
C GLU A 111 16.76 -3.93 -5.99
N HIS A 112 17.32 -3.13 -5.05
CA HIS A 112 17.67 -1.73 -5.27
C HIS A 112 18.70 -1.53 -6.40
N LEU A 113 19.71 -2.38 -6.44
CA LEU A 113 20.80 -2.27 -7.43
C LEU A 113 20.34 -2.54 -8.86
N LEU A 114 19.29 -3.37 -9.07
CA LEU A 114 18.76 -3.62 -10.40
C LEU A 114 18.01 -2.43 -11.01
N PHE A 115 17.74 -1.37 -10.24
CA PHE A 115 17.29 -0.09 -10.79
C PHE A 115 18.43 0.80 -11.31
N LYS A 116 19.69 0.45 -11.04
CA LYS A 116 20.85 1.22 -11.49
C LYS A 116 21.31 0.84 -12.90
N GLY A 117 20.66 -0.14 -13.53
CA GLY A 117 20.88 -0.55 -14.92
C GLY A 117 21.94 -1.63 -15.10
N ASN A 118 22.44 -1.74 -16.34
CA ASN A 118 23.38 -2.77 -16.77
C ASN A 118 24.47 -2.16 -17.66
N ARG A 119 25.08 -2.94 -18.58
CA ARG A 119 26.12 -2.43 -19.48
C ARG A 119 25.61 -1.45 -20.54
N ASN A 120 24.32 -1.49 -20.87
CA ASN A 120 23.71 -0.67 -21.93
C ASN A 120 22.91 0.51 -21.32
N LEU A 121 22.26 0.27 -20.19
CA LEU A 121 21.33 1.17 -19.50
C LEU A 121 21.97 1.71 -18.22
N GLY A 122 21.82 2.99 -17.94
CA GLY A 122 22.37 3.64 -16.75
C GLY A 122 23.82 4.13 -16.91
N THR A 123 24.38 4.16 -18.10
CA THR A 123 25.77 4.61 -18.37
C THR A 123 25.89 5.33 -19.70
N LEU A 124 26.82 6.30 -19.75
CA LEU A 124 27.23 6.99 -20.97
C LEU A 124 28.32 6.21 -21.74
N ASP A 125 29.20 5.51 -21.03
CA ASP A 125 30.33 4.74 -21.59
C ASP A 125 30.77 3.66 -20.58
N TYR A 126 30.22 2.46 -20.72
CA TYR A 126 30.53 1.35 -19.83
C TYR A 126 32.01 0.94 -19.85
N GLU A 127 32.68 0.99 -21.03
CA GLU A 127 34.06 0.58 -21.14
C GLU A 127 35.01 1.54 -20.37
N ALA A 128 34.65 2.82 -20.31
CA ALA A 128 35.37 3.81 -19.53
C ALA A 128 35.02 3.75 -18.02
N GLU A 129 33.79 3.41 -17.66
CA GLU A 129 33.30 3.25 -16.29
C GLU A 129 33.86 1.98 -15.62
N LYS A 130 33.96 0.88 -16.35
CA LYS A 130 34.28 -0.46 -15.84
C LYS A 130 35.55 -0.55 -14.99
N PRO A 131 36.71 0.07 -15.34
CA PRO A 131 37.89 0.01 -14.47
C PRO A 131 37.65 0.55 -13.05
N HIS A 132 36.82 1.58 -12.89
CA HIS A 132 36.49 2.15 -11.58
C HIS A 132 35.53 1.21 -10.81
N LEU A 133 34.54 0.62 -11.49
CA LEU A 133 33.63 -0.36 -10.89
C LEU A 133 34.38 -1.61 -10.43
N ASP A 134 35.29 -2.16 -11.24
CA ASP A 134 36.12 -3.29 -10.85
C ASP A 134 36.96 -2.98 -9.61
N ARG A 135 37.50 -1.74 -9.53
CA ARG A 135 38.28 -1.30 -8.36
C ARG A 135 37.39 -1.13 -7.11
N ILE A 136 36.16 -0.64 -7.26
CA ILE A 136 35.18 -0.54 -6.17
C ILE A 136 34.90 -1.94 -5.60
N VAL A 137 34.66 -2.94 -6.44
CA VAL A 137 34.47 -4.34 -6.02
C VAL A 137 35.66 -4.84 -5.21
N GLU A 138 36.92 -4.66 -5.70
CA GLU A 138 38.11 -5.07 -4.98
C GLU A 138 38.23 -4.40 -3.60
N LEU A 139 37.90 -3.10 -3.52
CA LEU A 139 37.98 -2.33 -2.28
C LEU A 139 36.90 -2.74 -1.28
N TYR A 140 35.66 -3.00 -1.72
CA TYR A 140 34.61 -3.50 -0.82
C TYR A 140 34.94 -4.89 -0.28
N GLU A 141 35.53 -5.79 -1.09
CA GLU A 141 35.97 -7.10 -0.59
C GLU A 141 37.13 -6.98 0.39
N ALA A 142 38.07 -6.04 0.16
CA ALA A 142 39.12 -5.76 1.12
C ALA A 142 38.57 -5.17 2.42
N HIS A 143 37.57 -4.29 2.35
CA HIS A 143 36.86 -3.74 3.50
C HIS A 143 36.10 -4.81 4.26
N PHE A 144 35.40 -5.71 3.55
CA PHE A 144 34.63 -6.83 4.14
C PHE A 144 35.51 -7.74 5.01
N GLN A 145 36.73 -7.99 4.59
CA GLN A 145 37.67 -8.87 5.29
C GLN A 145 38.53 -8.16 6.34
N GLU A 146 38.61 -6.83 6.32
CA GLU A 146 39.45 -6.06 7.24
C GLU A 146 38.76 -5.91 8.61
N ILE A 147 39.51 -6.10 9.69
CA ILE A 147 39.02 -5.98 11.07
C ILE A 147 39.55 -4.74 11.82
N ASP A 148 40.63 -4.11 11.30
CA ASP A 148 41.19 -2.88 11.90
C ASP A 148 40.35 -1.68 11.49
N PRO A 149 39.71 -0.94 12.44
CA PRO A 149 38.83 0.18 12.10
C PRO A 149 39.54 1.32 11.34
N ALA A 150 40.81 1.60 11.68
CA ALA A 150 41.57 2.66 11.00
C ALA A 150 41.85 2.28 9.55
N ARG A 151 42.20 1.01 9.30
CA ARG A 151 42.44 0.50 7.96
C ARG A 151 41.15 0.44 7.14
N ARG A 152 40.03 0.07 7.77
CA ARG A 152 38.69 0.11 7.13
C ARG A 152 38.35 1.53 6.67
N ALA A 153 38.57 2.53 7.52
CA ALA A 153 38.35 3.94 7.17
C ALA A 153 39.21 4.39 5.99
N GLU A 154 40.50 3.98 5.92
CA GLU A 154 41.36 4.25 4.79
C GLU A 154 40.83 3.62 3.48
N ILE A 155 40.43 2.34 3.52
CA ILE A 155 39.86 1.67 2.35
C ILE A 155 38.56 2.35 1.92
N TYR A 156 37.75 2.77 2.88
CA TYR A 156 36.50 3.46 2.56
C TYR A 156 36.73 4.83 1.87
N ALA A 157 37.75 5.58 2.25
CA ALA A 157 38.14 6.81 1.56
C ALA A 157 38.59 6.53 0.11
N GLU A 158 39.23 5.37 -0.15
CA GLU A 158 39.55 4.95 -1.51
C GLU A 158 38.29 4.60 -2.29
N ILE A 159 37.34 3.90 -1.67
CA ILE A 159 36.01 3.57 -2.26
C ILE A 159 35.32 4.87 -2.68
N ASN A 160 35.22 5.85 -1.79
CA ASN A 160 34.58 7.13 -2.08
C ASN A 160 35.25 7.86 -3.29
N THR A 161 36.57 7.82 -3.39
CA THR A 161 37.30 8.39 -4.53
C THR A 161 36.96 7.69 -5.86
N GLU A 162 36.97 6.37 -5.89
CA GLU A 162 36.66 5.59 -7.10
C GLU A 162 35.18 5.72 -7.48
N ALA A 163 34.29 5.82 -6.49
CA ALA A 163 32.86 6.02 -6.69
C ALA A 163 32.55 7.37 -7.37
N GLN A 164 33.26 8.44 -7.00
CA GLN A 164 33.16 9.75 -7.68
C GLN A 164 33.61 9.66 -9.14
N LEU A 165 34.71 8.92 -9.43
CA LEU A 165 35.16 8.72 -10.80
C LEU A 165 34.20 7.88 -11.64
N ALA A 166 33.62 6.81 -11.08
CA ALA A 166 32.60 6.01 -11.75
C ALA A 166 31.33 6.83 -12.06
N ALA A 167 30.92 7.69 -11.13
CA ALA A 167 29.74 8.53 -11.27
C ALA A 167 29.81 9.54 -12.42
N GLU A 168 31.03 9.84 -12.93
CA GLU A 168 31.19 10.68 -14.13
C GLU A 168 30.53 10.04 -15.37
N TYR A 169 30.35 8.73 -15.40
CA TYR A 169 29.74 7.98 -16.49
C TYR A 169 28.29 7.56 -16.21
N ALA A 170 27.87 7.55 -14.95
CA ALA A 170 26.54 7.06 -14.56
C ALA A 170 25.41 7.97 -15.05
N VAL A 171 24.28 7.35 -15.40
CA VAL A 171 22.98 7.99 -15.65
C VAL A 171 22.00 7.51 -14.57
N PRO A 172 21.85 8.23 -13.47
CA PRO A 172 21.01 7.80 -12.36
C PRO A 172 19.53 7.71 -12.73
N ASN A 173 18.84 6.69 -12.21
CA ASN A 173 17.40 6.48 -12.32
C ASN A 173 16.87 6.49 -13.78
N GLU A 174 17.68 6.04 -14.73
CA GLU A 174 17.31 6.07 -16.15
C GLU A 174 16.10 5.18 -16.47
N ILE A 175 15.92 4.05 -15.74
CA ILE A 175 14.73 3.19 -15.85
C ILE A 175 13.46 3.97 -15.51
N ASP A 176 13.49 4.73 -14.41
CA ASP A 176 12.34 5.55 -14.00
C ASP A 176 12.02 6.63 -15.05
N LYS A 177 13.05 7.32 -15.54
CA LYS A 177 12.89 8.31 -16.62
C LYS A 177 12.23 7.70 -17.86
N LEU A 178 12.68 6.52 -18.28
CA LEU A 178 12.13 5.82 -19.44
C LEU A 178 10.65 5.48 -19.23
N TYR A 179 10.32 4.85 -18.11
CA TYR A 179 8.94 4.45 -17.83
C TYR A 179 8.01 5.64 -17.64
N ASN A 180 8.43 6.67 -16.89
CA ASN A 180 7.66 7.91 -16.73
C ASN A 180 7.42 8.60 -18.08
N GLY A 181 8.45 8.74 -18.93
CA GLY A 181 8.33 9.31 -20.28
C GLY A 181 7.38 8.53 -21.19
N MET A 182 7.24 7.23 -20.99
CA MET A 182 6.30 6.36 -21.71
C MET A 182 4.88 6.36 -21.12
N GLY A 183 4.61 7.08 -20.03
CA GLY A 183 3.33 7.09 -19.32
C GLY A 183 3.16 5.95 -18.33
N GLY A 184 4.27 5.42 -17.82
CA GLY A 184 4.31 4.42 -16.78
C GLY A 184 3.78 4.91 -15.44
N SER A 185 3.34 3.97 -14.61
CA SER A 185 2.87 4.24 -13.25
C SER A 185 3.21 3.07 -12.34
N GLY A 186 3.45 3.36 -11.05
CA GLY A 186 3.67 2.33 -10.06
C GLY A 186 4.94 1.49 -10.28
N LEU A 187 5.97 2.04 -10.99
CA LEU A 187 7.28 1.41 -11.04
C LEU A 187 7.80 1.22 -9.62
N ASN A 188 8.02 -0.02 -9.25
CA ASN A 188 8.47 -0.41 -7.92
C ASN A 188 9.01 -1.84 -7.92
N ALA A 189 9.57 -2.26 -6.81
CA ALA A 189 9.87 -3.65 -6.53
C ALA A 189 9.59 -3.98 -5.07
N HIS A 190 9.67 -5.24 -4.69
CA HIS A 190 9.70 -5.66 -3.30
C HIS A 190 10.42 -6.99 -3.16
N THR A 191 11.06 -7.15 -2.02
CA THR A 191 11.64 -8.41 -1.57
C THR A 191 10.92 -8.89 -0.32
N TRP A 192 10.66 -10.21 -0.25
CA TRP A 192 10.12 -10.85 0.93
C TRP A 192 10.91 -12.13 1.23
N TYR A 193 10.38 -13.01 2.05
CA TYR A 193 11.11 -14.24 2.44
C TYR A 193 11.45 -15.14 1.24
N GLU A 194 10.53 -15.31 0.28
CA GLU A 194 10.60 -16.29 -0.79
C GLU A 194 10.57 -15.72 -2.21
N GLU A 195 10.39 -14.42 -2.33
CA GLU A 195 10.28 -13.74 -3.63
C GLU A 195 10.99 -12.38 -3.67
N THR A 196 11.42 -12.01 -4.87
CA THR A 196 11.76 -10.64 -5.26
C THR A 196 11.00 -10.32 -6.54
N VAL A 197 10.27 -9.20 -6.56
CA VAL A 197 9.31 -8.87 -7.62
C VAL A 197 9.53 -7.46 -8.12
N TYR A 198 9.62 -7.29 -9.45
CA TYR A 198 9.74 -6.00 -10.14
C TYR A 198 8.45 -5.75 -10.91
N LYS A 199 7.87 -4.54 -10.80
CA LYS A 199 6.51 -4.26 -11.25
C LYS A 199 6.36 -2.87 -11.85
N VAL A 200 5.49 -2.79 -12.88
CA VAL A 200 5.14 -1.52 -13.53
C VAL A 200 3.80 -1.62 -14.26
N GLY A 201 3.02 -0.54 -14.25
CA GLY A 201 1.86 -0.35 -15.11
C GLY A 201 2.20 0.55 -16.30
N LEU A 202 1.86 0.15 -17.52
CA LEU A 202 2.21 0.86 -18.75
C LEU A 202 1.01 0.96 -19.70
N PRO A 203 0.98 1.97 -20.62
CA PRO A 203 0.07 1.95 -21.75
C PRO A 203 0.22 0.69 -22.60
N ALA A 204 -0.89 0.15 -23.13
CA ALA A 204 -0.91 -1.08 -23.92
C ALA A 204 0.02 -1.03 -25.15
N ASN A 205 0.17 0.15 -25.77
CA ASN A 205 1.05 0.36 -26.91
C ASN A 205 2.57 0.38 -26.56
N ARG A 206 2.94 0.22 -25.29
CA ARG A 206 4.33 0.21 -24.78
C ARG A 206 4.87 -1.20 -24.48
N LEU A 207 4.10 -2.24 -24.72
CA LEU A 207 4.49 -3.62 -24.39
C LEU A 207 5.81 -4.04 -25.06
N ALA A 208 6.05 -3.63 -26.31
CA ALA A 208 7.29 -3.95 -27.00
C ALA A 208 8.52 -3.24 -26.39
N GLN A 209 8.35 -1.98 -25.95
CA GLN A 209 9.42 -1.23 -25.28
C GLN A 209 9.70 -1.81 -23.89
N TRP A 210 8.66 -2.20 -23.15
CA TRP A 210 8.80 -2.90 -21.86
C TRP A 210 9.59 -4.21 -22.03
N ALA A 211 9.24 -5.03 -23.01
CA ALA A 211 9.91 -6.29 -23.26
C ALA A 211 11.40 -6.10 -23.63
N GLU A 212 11.75 -5.05 -24.37
CA GLU A 212 13.13 -4.70 -24.70
C GLU A 212 13.91 -4.27 -23.44
N ILE A 213 13.34 -3.40 -22.61
CA ILE A 213 13.98 -2.92 -21.38
C ILE A 213 14.19 -4.08 -20.40
N GLU A 214 13.13 -4.83 -20.08
CA GLU A 214 13.22 -5.86 -19.04
C GLU A 214 14.03 -7.10 -19.50
N SER A 215 14.04 -7.43 -20.78
CA SER A 215 14.86 -8.53 -21.29
C SER A 215 16.37 -8.22 -21.25
N ASP A 216 16.76 -6.94 -21.30
CA ASP A 216 18.16 -6.48 -21.18
C ASP A 216 18.54 -6.24 -19.70
N ARG A 217 17.62 -5.68 -18.88
CA ARG A 217 17.84 -5.31 -17.48
C ARG A 217 18.34 -6.46 -16.62
N PHE A 218 17.83 -7.67 -16.82
CA PHE A 218 18.17 -8.86 -16.03
C PHE A 218 19.37 -9.64 -16.61
N VAL A 219 20.09 -9.05 -17.56
CA VAL A 219 21.32 -9.62 -18.13
C VAL A 219 22.49 -8.74 -17.74
N ASP A 220 23.52 -9.33 -17.11
CA ASP A 220 24.75 -8.62 -16.71
C ASP A 220 24.51 -7.29 -15.96
N PRO A 221 23.79 -7.26 -14.83
CA PRO A 221 23.55 -6.03 -14.07
C PRO A 221 24.86 -5.41 -13.61
N VAL A 222 24.88 -4.09 -13.51
CA VAL A 222 26.03 -3.32 -13.06
C VAL A 222 25.68 -2.56 -11.79
N PHE A 223 26.37 -2.83 -10.69
CA PHE A 223 26.10 -2.27 -9.38
C PHE A 223 26.70 -0.86 -9.22
N ARG A 224 26.12 0.09 -9.97
CA ARG A 224 26.49 1.52 -9.93
C ARG A 224 25.98 2.19 -8.67
N LEU A 225 26.66 3.28 -8.29
CA LEU A 225 26.23 4.12 -7.16
C LEU A 225 25.97 3.32 -5.89
N PHE A 226 26.70 2.21 -5.72
CA PHE A 226 26.51 1.26 -4.64
C PHE A 226 26.55 1.91 -3.26
N HIS A 227 27.51 2.82 -3.02
CA HIS A 227 27.69 3.46 -1.72
C HIS A 227 26.57 4.46 -1.38
N THR A 228 26.02 5.18 -2.37
CA THR A 228 24.86 6.06 -2.15
C THR A 228 23.59 5.25 -1.90
N GLU A 229 23.43 4.11 -2.57
CA GLU A 229 22.32 3.20 -2.33
C GLU A 229 22.39 2.53 -0.96
N LEU A 230 23.61 2.26 -0.47
CA LEU A 230 23.82 1.74 0.88
C LEU A 230 23.26 2.71 1.95
N GLU A 231 23.48 4.03 1.78
CA GLU A 231 22.90 5.04 2.66
C GLU A 231 21.35 4.99 2.63
N THR A 232 20.78 4.83 1.44
CA THR A 232 19.34 4.69 1.27
C THR A 232 18.78 3.50 2.05
N VAL A 233 19.42 2.33 1.95
CA VAL A 233 19.01 1.13 2.69
C VAL A 233 19.22 1.29 4.20
N TYR A 234 20.24 2.03 4.64
CA TYR A 234 20.40 2.40 6.05
C TYR A 234 19.25 3.26 6.57
N GLU A 235 18.82 4.26 5.79
CA GLU A 235 17.69 5.09 6.19
C GLU A 235 16.39 4.28 6.26
N GLU A 236 16.22 3.35 5.34
CA GLU A 236 15.10 2.43 5.38
C GLU A 236 15.15 1.53 6.62
N LYS A 237 16.33 1.05 7.01
CA LYS A 237 16.52 0.32 8.26
C LYS A 237 16.18 1.16 9.48
N ASN A 238 16.63 2.41 9.55
CA ASN A 238 16.28 3.33 10.63
C ASN A 238 14.76 3.50 10.75
N ARG A 239 14.05 3.65 9.62
CA ARG A 239 12.59 3.71 9.60
C ARG A 239 11.92 2.46 10.17
N THR A 240 12.52 1.27 10.01
CA THR A 240 11.98 0.05 10.62
C THR A 240 12.16 0.03 12.13
N LEU A 241 13.22 0.68 12.66
CA LEU A 241 13.48 0.80 14.09
C LEU A 241 12.52 1.79 14.79
N ASP A 242 11.96 2.75 14.03
CA ASP A 242 10.94 3.68 14.49
C ASP A 242 9.50 3.16 14.30
N ASN A 243 9.31 1.83 14.17
CA ASN A 243 8.01 1.22 13.92
C ASN A 243 7.69 0.12 14.95
N GLY A 244 6.78 0.41 15.89
CA GLY A 244 6.39 -0.52 16.96
C GLY A 244 5.82 -1.86 16.46
N GLY A 245 5.10 -1.86 15.32
CA GLY A 245 4.59 -3.10 14.70
C GLY A 245 5.71 -3.97 14.13
N ARG A 246 6.77 -3.37 13.57
CA ARG A 246 7.96 -4.11 13.11
C ARG A 246 8.76 -4.70 14.28
N ILE A 247 8.88 -3.96 15.37
CA ILE A 247 9.59 -4.42 16.56
C ILE A 247 8.92 -5.65 17.17
N ILE A 248 7.60 -5.62 17.34
CA ILE A 248 6.86 -6.77 17.88
C ILE A 248 6.87 -7.95 16.90
N GLY A 249 6.67 -7.71 15.61
CA GLY A 249 6.72 -8.76 14.57
C GLY A 249 8.07 -9.46 14.49
N THR A 250 9.18 -8.71 14.49
CA THR A 250 10.53 -9.28 14.52
C THR A 250 10.73 -10.15 15.75
N ALA A 251 10.27 -9.71 16.93
CA ALA A 251 10.40 -10.50 18.16
C ALA A 251 9.55 -11.78 18.13
N VAL A 252 8.38 -11.75 17.46
CA VAL A 252 7.55 -12.95 17.21
C VAL A 252 8.28 -13.94 16.30
N ASP A 253 8.79 -13.44 15.15
CA ASP A 253 9.48 -14.29 14.15
C ASP A 253 10.73 -14.97 14.76
N GLU A 254 11.55 -14.24 15.53
CA GLU A 254 12.73 -14.77 16.21
C GLU A 254 12.40 -15.85 17.23
N LEU A 255 11.28 -15.74 17.94
CA LEU A 255 10.84 -16.76 18.91
C LEU A 255 10.21 -17.96 18.22
N LEU A 256 9.42 -17.70 17.15
CA LEU A 256 8.70 -18.74 16.42
C LEU A 256 9.65 -19.59 15.57
N TYR A 257 10.66 -18.96 14.94
CA TYR A 257 11.61 -19.59 14.03
C TYR A 257 13.05 -19.41 14.51
N LYS A 258 13.49 -20.26 15.43
CA LYS A 258 14.80 -20.16 16.12
C LYS A 258 15.99 -20.57 15.25
N VAL A 259 15.76 -21.32 14.19
CA VAL A 259 16.78 -21.86 13.28
C VAL A 259 16.48 -21.48 11.84
N HIS A 260 15.21 -21.38 11.48
CA HIS A 260 14.78 -21.10 10.13
C HIS A 260 15.07 -19.64 9.75
N PRO A 261 15.45 -19.36 8.48
CA PRO A 261 15.67 -18.00 7.96
C PRO A 261 14.52 -17.04 8.20
N TYR A 262 13.26 -17.48 8.26
CA TYR A 262 12.11 -16.61 8.53
C TYR A 262 12.23 -15.80 9.83
N GLY A 263 12.87 -16.37 10.86
CA GLY A 263 13.14 -15.67 12.11
C GLY A 263 14.58 -15.17 12.26
N GLN A 264 15.53 -15.68 11.46
CA GLN A 264 16.95 -15.41 11.63
C GLN A 264 17.56 -14.49 10.57
N GLN A 265 16.85 -14.30 9.43
CA GLN A 265 17.31 -13.49 8.30
C GLN A 265 16.25 -12.44 7.95
N PRO A 266 16.25 -11.30 8.68
CA PRO A 266 15.31 -10.22 8.37
C PRO A 266 15.55 -9.68 6.95
N THR A 267 14.49 -9.47 6.20
CA THR A 267 14.56 -9.08 4.77
C THR A 267 15.41 -7.84 4.53
N ILE A 268 15.31 -6.84 5.40
CA ILE A 268 16.15 -5.63 5.29
C ILE A 268 17.59 -5.85 5.77
N GLY A 269 17.92 -7.03 6.32
CA GLY A 269 19.22 -7.33 6.91
C GLY A 269 19.39 -6.82 8.35
N THR A 270 20.47 -7.29 8.99
CA THR A 270 20.91 -6.78 10.29
C THR A 270 21.75 -5.51 10.09
N VAL A 271 21.80 -4.63 11.10
CA VAL A 271 22.65 -3.44 11.09
C VAL A 271 24.13 -3.82 10.86
N GLU A 272 24.57 -4.93 11.43
CA GLU A 272 25.95 -5.38 11.33
C GLU A 272 26.32 -5.82 9.90
N HIS A 273 25.44 -6.56 9.24
CA HIS A 273 25.67 -7.00 7.85
C HIS A 273 25.56 -5.85 6.86
N LEU A 274 24.64 -4.92 7.06
CA LEU A 274 24.52 -3.72 6.22
C LEU A 274 25.78 -2.83 6.30
N LYS A 275 26.45 -2.77 7.48
CA LYS A 275 27.73 -2.01 7.64
C LYS A 275 28.90 -2.66 6.92
N ASN A 276 28.79 -3.89 6.50
CA ASN A 276 29.89 -4.64 5.91
C ASN A 276 29.43 -5.50 4.72
N PRO A 277 28.89 -4.87 3.65
CA PRO A 277 28.39 -5.61 2.50
C PRO A 277 29.54 -6.20 1.66
N SER A 278 29.28 -7.35 1.04
CA SER A 278 30.13 -7.96 0.01
C SER A 278 29.45 -7.88 -1.36
N LEU A 279 30.07 -7.16 -2.30
CA LEU A 279 29.61 -7.11 -3.69
C LEU A 279 29.73 -8.46 -4.39
N VAL A 280 30.69 -9.28 -4.01
CA VAL A 280 30.84 -10.65 -4.52
C VAL A 280 29.67 -11.53 -4.07
N TYR A 281 29.19 -11.38 -2.82
CA TYR A 281 28.01 -12.11 -2.35
C TYR A 281 26.75 -11.70 -3.13
N ILE A 282 26.56 -10.42 -3.40
CA ILE A 282 25.44 -9.90 -4.19
C ILE A 282 25.50 -10.45 -5.62
N GLN A 283 26.66 -10.43 -6.27
CA GLN A 283 26.84 -11.01 -7.61
C GLN A 283 26.57 -12.51 -7.62
N ASN A 284 27.07 -13.25 -6.64
CA ASN A 284 26.81 -14.68 -6.52
C ASN A 284 25.31 -15.00 -6.32
N TYR A 285 24.60 -14.16 -5.54
CA TYR A 285 23.15 -14.29 -5.35
C TYR A 285 22.41 -14.10 -6.67
N PHE A 286 22.74 -13.03 -7.43
CA PHE A 286 22.19 -12.81 -8.77
C PHE A 286 22.47 -13.98 -9.71
N ASP A 287 23.72 -14.39 -9.87
CA ASP A 287 24.12 -15.46 -10.77
C ASP A 287 23.47 -16.82 -10.46
N THR A 288 23.06 -17.02 -9.21
CA THR A 288 22.45 -18.25 -8.71
C THR A 288 20.94 -18.28 -8.90
N TYR A 289 20.24 -17.19 -8.58
CA TYR A 289 18.79 -17.19 -8.46
C TYR A 289 18.07 -16.45 -9.59
N TYR A 290 18.72 -15.48 -10.27
CA TYR A 290 18.12 -14.71 -11.38
C TYR A 290 18.37 -15.42 -12.70
N VAL A 291 17.74 -16.58 -12.83
CA VAL A 291 17.84 -17.45 -14.00
C VAL A 291 16.44 -17.81 -14.51
N PRO A 292 16.20 -17.97 -15.81
CA PRO A 292 14.85 -18.07 -16.37
C PRO A 292 14.01 -19.19 -15.75
N ASN A 293 14.62 -20.33 -15.44
CA ASN A 293 13.89 -21.44 -14.81
C ASN A 293 13.59 -21.24 -13.31
N ASN A 294 13.92 -20.07 -12.73
CA ASN A 294 13.55 -19.63 -11.40
C ASN A 294 12.75 -18.33 -11.44
N MET A 295 12.37 -17.85 -12.61
CA MET A 295 11.68 -16.58 -12.82
C MET A 295 10.35 -16.79 -13.55
N GLY A 296 9.42 -15.84 -13.32
CA GLY A 296 8.13 -15.79 -14.00
C GLY A 296 7.80 -14.37 -14.45
N ILE A 297 7.11 -14.26 -15.59
CA ILE A 297 6.53 -13.02 -16.11
C ILE A 297 5.02 -13.11 -16.01
N PHE A 298 4.39 -12.07 -15.46
CA PHE A 298 2.95 -11.99 -15.21
C PHE A 298 2.41 -10.71 -15.82
N ILE A 299 1.42 -10.81 -16.72
CA ILE A 299 0.85 -9.64 -17.39
C ILE A 299 -0.67 -9.76 -17.41
N SER A 300 -1.35 -8.68 -17.00
CA SER A 300 -2.79 -8.49 -17.14
C SER A 300 -3.08 -7.12 -17.74
N GLY A 301 -4.02 -7.04 -18.66
CA GLY A 301 -4.46 -5.78 -19.26
C GLY A 301 -4.89 -5.89 -20.71
N ASP A 302 -4.87 -4.75 -21.39
CA ASP A 302 -5.23 -4.63 -22.80
C ASP A 302 -4.10 -5.16 -23.69
N ILE A 303 -4.01 -6.48 -23.78
CA ILE A 303 -3.02 -7.25 -24.54
C ILE A 303 -3.70 -8.26 -25.44
N ASP A 304 -3.00 -8.71 -26.47
CA ASP A 304 -3.33 -9.91 -27.25
C ASP A 304 -2.39 -11.05 -26.83
N ILE A 305 -2.95 -12.16 -26.38
CA ILE A 305 -2.20 -13.29 -25.80
C ILE A 305 -1.15 -13.83 -26.78
N GLU A 306 -1.55 -14.08 -28.06
CA GLU A 306 -0.65 -14.69 -29.04
C GLU A 306 0.49 -13.75 -29.45
N ALA A 307 0.19 -12.48 -29.66
CA ALA A 307 1.21 -11.46 -29.96
C ALA A 307 2.16 -11.26 -28.77
N THR A 308 1.63 -11.25 -27.54
CA THR A 308 2.41 -11.05 -26.32
C THR A 308 3.37 -12.21 -26.07
N ILE A 309 2.90 -13.47 -26.14
CA ILE A 309 3.81 -14.61 -25.90
C ILE A 309 4.88 -14.73 -26.99
N ASN A 310 4.55 -14.44 -28.25
CA ASN A 310 5.55 -14.41 -29.31
C ASN A 310 6.62 -13.34 -29.09
N LEU A 311 6.22 -12.15 -28.63
CA LEU A 311 7.16 -11.06 -28.26
C LEU A 311 8.06 -11.48 -27.10
N ILE A 312 7.48 -12.05 -26.04
CA ILE A 312 8.25 -12.49 -24.87
C ILE A 312 9.23 -13.61 -25.25
N ALA A 313 8.81 -14.58 -26.06
CA ALA A 313 9.69 -15.65 -26.53
C ALA A 313 10.86 -15.09 -27.36
N ASP A 314 10.62 -14.10 -28.24
CA ASP A 314 11.67 -13.42 -29.01
C ASP A 314 12.68 -12.68 -28.12
N LYS A 315 12.19 -11.93 -27.10
CA LYS A 315 13.03 -11.07 -26.27
C LYS A 315 13.72 -11.81 -25.13
N PHE A 316 13.04 -12.73 -24.46
CA PHE A 316 13.54 -13.40 -23.24
C PHE A 316 14.10 -14.81 -23.52
N GLY A 317 13.90 -15.37 -24.71
CA GLY A 317 14.34 -16.71 -25.07
C GLY A 317 15.86 -16.90 -25.06
N HIS A 318 16.64 -15.83 -25.14
CA HIS A 318 18.10 -15.88 -25.08
C HIS A 318 18.68 -16.04 -23.67
N TRP A 319 17.87 -15.87 -22.60
CA TRP A 319 18.33 -16.05 -21.23
C TRP A 319 18.80 -17.48 -20.97
N GLU A 320 19.91 -17.61 -20.25
CA GLU A 320 20.57 -18.91 -20.06
C GLU A 320 20.01 -19.64 -18.83
N ARG A 321 19.45 -20.84 -19.04
CA ARG A 321 19.01 -21.74 -17.98
C ARG A 321 20.20 -22.25 -17.17
N LYS A 322 20.12 -22.17 -15.82
CA LYS A 322 21.13 -22.70 -14.89
C LYS A 322 20.46 -23.52 -13.78
N PRO A 323 21.21 -24.46 -13.13
CA PRO A 323 20.68 -25.15 -11.96
C PRO A 323 20.53 -24.19 -10.79
N VAL A 324 19.39 -24.26 -10.10
CA VAL A 324 19.13 -23.53 -8.86
C VAL A 324 19.32 -24.48 -7.69
N PRO A 325 20.16 -24.17 -6.69
CA PRO A 325 20.35 -25.03 -5.54
C PRO A 325 19.10 -25.07 -4.66
N GLU A 326 18.77 -26.24 -4.13
CA GLU A 326 17.80 -26.37 -3.07
C GLU A 326 18.42 -25.86 -1.76
N VAL A 327 17.66 -25.04 -1.00
CA VAL A 327 18.05 -24.57 0.33
C VAL A 327 17.24 -25.29 1.40
N GLY A 328 17.88 -25.60 2.55
CA GLY A 328 17.27 -26.40 3.61
C GLY A 328 17.61 -27.91 3.48
N PRO A 329 16.80 -28.84 4.05
CA PRO A 329 15.69 -28.56 4.97
C PRO A 329 16.16 -28.07 6.35
N TRP A 330 15.38 -27.17 6.95
CA TRP A 330 15.57 -26.73 8.32
C TRP A 330 14.73 -27.56 9.29
N GLN A 331 15.22 -27.76 10.49
CA GLN A 331 14.49 -28.43 11.57
C GLN A 331 14.32 -27.45 12.72
N GLU A 332 13.14 -26.87 12.80
CA GLU A 332 12.78 -26.04 13.94
C GLU A 332 12.54 -26.88 15.18
N PRO A 333 13.14 -26.52 16.34
CA PRO A 333 12.81 -27.19 17.59
C PRO A 333 11.34 -26.92 17.94
N PRO A 334 10.63 -27.90 18.54
CA PRO A 334 9.30 -27.67 19.06
C PRO A 334 9.35 -26.62 20.17
N LEU A 335 8.32 -25.79 20.24
CA LEU A 335 8.08 -24.93 21.40
C LEU A 335 7.79 -25.78 22.63
N GLN A 336 8.05 -25.26 23.80
CA GLN A 336 7.84 -26.00 25.08
C GLN A 336 6.96 -25.12 26.00
N GLY A 337 5.68 -25.15 25.77
CA GLY A 337 4.74 -24.23 26.39
C GLY A 337 4.83 -22.81 25.82
N ALA A 338 4.14 -21.88 26.44
CA ALA A 338 4.13 -20.48 26.03
C ALA A 338 5.49 -19.79 26.29
N GLU A 339 6.13 -19.33 25.21
CA GLU A 339 7.39 -18.56 25.29
C GLU A 339 7.08 -17.07 25.18
N ARG A 340 7.48 -16.27 26.20
CA ARG A 340 7.13 -14.86 26.31
C ARG A 340 8.33 -13.95 26.22
N ARG A 341 8.14 -12.78 25.55
CA ARG A 341 9.12 -11.68 25.45
C ARG A 341 8.41 -10.35 25.61
N THR A 342 9.08 -9.38 26.25
CA THR A 342 8.62 -8.00 26.31
C THR A 342 9.52 -7.13 25.44
N VAL A 343 8.91 -6.28 24.61
CA VAL A 343 9.57 -5.22 23.83
C VAL A 343 9.06 -3.86 24.27
N GLN A 344 9.89 -2.83 24.10
CA GLN A 344 9.58 -1.46 24.51
C GLN A 344 9.38 -0.59 23.26
N TYR A 345 8.29 0.17 23.25
CA TYR A 345 8.05 1.20 22.23
C TYR A 345 7.00 2.19 22.77
N PRO A 346 7.16 3.51 22.56
CA PRO A 346 6.21 4.50 23.09
C PRO A 346 4.82 4.39 22.44
N GLY A 347 3.79 4.68 23.24
CA GLY A 347 2.40 4.71 22.81
C GLY A 347 1.63 3.45 23.17
N GLU A 348 0.72 3.03 22.31
CA GLU A 348 -0.24 1.96 22.57
C GLU A 348 0.43 0.63 22.96
N GLU A 349 0.01 0.05 24.08
CA GLU A 349 0.42 -1.29 24.49
C GLU A 349 -0.31 -2.38 23.67
N GLN A 350 0.35 -3.52 23.43
CA GLN A 350 -0.21 -4.60 22.64
C GLN A 350 0.37 -5.96 23.05
N VAL A 351 -0.43 -7.00 23.03
CA VAL A 351 0.05 -8.39 23.01
C VAL A 351 -0.14 -8.99 21.65
N GLN A 352 0.84 -9.74 21.17
CA GLN A 352 0.74 -10.57 19.96
C GLN A 352 1.10 -12.02 20.30
N LEU A 353 0.17 -12.91 20.01
CA LEU A 353 0.35 -14.36 20.09
C LEU A 353 0.65 -14.90 18.70
N ALA A 354 1.46 -15.95 18.60
CA ALA A 354 1.64 -16.67 17.33
C ALA A 354 1.83 -18.17 17.56
N PHE A 355 1.15 -18.94 16.73
CA PHE A 355 1.24 -20.39 16.66
C PHE A 355 1.90 -20.77 15.34
N ARG A 356 2.81 -21.77 15.38
CA ARG A 356 3.35 -22.34 14.14
C ARG A 356 2.33 -23.27 13.53
N THR A 357 2.02 -23.09 12.25
CA THR A 357 1.01 -23.88 11.53
C THR A 357 1.59 -24.56 10.29
N ALA A 358 0.74 -25.22 9.55
CA ALA A 358 1.08 -25.89 8.32
C ALA A 358 1.64 -24.93 7.24
N PRO A 359 2.63 -25.40 6.44
CA PRO A 359 3.12 -24.64 5.30
C PRO A 359 2.10 -24.63 4.14
N ASN A 360 2.42 -23.82 3.13
CA ASN A 360 1.88 -24.00 1.80
C ASN A 360 2.00 -25.49 1.40
N GLY A 361 0.97 -26.07 0.77
CA GLY A 361 0.99 -27.46 0.38
C GLY A 361 0.45 -28.48 1.35
N SER A 362 0.11 -28.07 2.55
CA SER A 362 -0.59 -28.93 3.51
C SER A 362 -2.08 -29.10 3.15
N ALA A 363 -2.61 -30.25 3.47
CA ALA A 363 -4.06 -30.50 3.40
C ALA A 363 -4.86 -29.72 4.46
N ASP A 364 -4.20 -29.21 5.50
CA ASP A 364 -4.85 -28.50 6.60
C ASP A 364 -5.03 -27.01 6.33
N LYS A 365 -4.46 -26.51 5.24
CA LYS A 365 -4.43 -25.07 4.97
C LYS A 365 -5.82 -24.46 4.84
N GLU A 366 -6.70 -25.05 4.03
CA GLU A 366 -8.04 -24.54 3.84
C GLU A 366 -8.84 -24.52 5.16
N ALA A 367 -8.62 -25.50 6.05
CA ALA A 367 -9.21 -25.49 7.38
C ALA A 367 -8.62 -24.39 8.28
N LEU A 368 -7.31 -24.13 8.22
CA LEU A 368 -6.68 -23.01 8.92
C LEU A 368 -7.18 -21.65 8.41
N ILE A 369 -7.50 -21.54 7.12
CA ILE A 369 -8.17 -20.38 6.54
C ILE A 369 -9.53 -20.16 7.19
N LEU A 370 -10.35 -21.20 7.19
CA LEU A 370 -11.69 -21.12 7.79
C LEU A 370 -11.61 -20.79 9.28
N ILE A 371 -10.60 -21.30 10.00
CA ILE A 371 -10.37 -20.97 11.41
C ILE A 371 -10.09 -19.49 11.60
N ASP A 372 -9.21 -18.89 10.78
CA ASP A 372 -8.94 -17.46 10.87
C ASP A 372 -10.18 -16.61 10.59
N MET A 373 -10.94 -16.95 9.56
CA MET A 373 -12.19 -16.25 9.24
C MET A 373 -13.30 -16.46 10.30
N ILE A 374 -13.31 -17.60 10.99
CA ILE A 374 -14.21 -17.82 12.14
C ILE A 374 -13.74 -16.98 13.33
N LEU A 375 -12.42 -16.76 13.51
CA LEU A 375 -11.88 -15.86 14.53
C LEU A 375 -12.13 -14.40 14.19
N ASP A 376 -11.73 -13.96 13.01
CA ASP A 376 -11.75 -12.55 12.59
C ASP A 376 -12.10 -12.41 11.10
N ASN A 377 -13.36 -12.17 10.79
CA ASN A 377 -13.82 -11.76 9.46
C ASN A 377 -14.28 -10.29 9.44
N ARG A 378 -13.88 -9.50 10.44
CA ARG A 378 -14.18 -8.09 10.65
C ARG A 378 -15.63 -7.75 10.99
N THR A 379 -16.55 -8.70 10.91
CA THR A 379 -17.99 -8.48 11.12
C THR A 379 -18.54 -9.44 12.16
N ALA A 380 -18.60 -10.73 11.83
CA ALA A 380 -19.26 -11.76 12.63
C ALA A 380 -18.32 -12.88 13.13
N GLY A 381 -17.00 -12.67 13.08
CA GLY A 381 -16.02 -13.57 13.69
C GLY A 381 -16.08 -13.54 15.21
N LEU A 382 -15.55 -14.55 15.86
CA LEU A 382 -15.57 -14.68 17.34
C LEU A 382 -14.87 -13.51 18.02
N ILE A 383 -13.70 -13.09 17.55
CA ILE A 383 -12.99 -11.92 18.06
C ILE A 383 -13.83 -10.65 17.86
N ASN A 384 -14.47 -10.51 16.69
CA ASN A 384 -15.30 -9.35 16.41
C ASN A 384 -16.50 -9.28 17.34
N LEU A 385 -17.27 -10.38 17.46
CA LEU A 385 -18.50 -10.40 18.27
C LEU A 385 -18.23 -10.41 19.77
N ASN A 386 -17.24 -11.21 20.23
CA ASN A 386 -17.04 -11.46 21.66
C ASN A 386 -16.08 -10.45 22.31
N LEU A 387 -15.12 -9.88 21.56
CA LEU A 387 -14.12 -8.97 22.11
C LEU A 387 -14.34 -7.53 21.66
N ASN A 388 -14.37 -7.26 20.34
CA ASN A 388 -14.47 -5.90 19.81
C ASN A 388 -15.88 -5.32 20.03
N GLN A 389 -16.94 -6.03 19.64
CA GLN A 389 -18.32 -5.56 19.77
C GLN A 389 -18.77 -5.51 21.24
N GLN A 390 -18.30 -6.42 22.10
CA GLN A 390 -18.52 -6.38 23.54
C GLN A 390 -17.58 -5.40 24.27
N GLN A 391 -16.68 -4.75 23.52
CA GLN A 391 -15.71 -3.79 24.06
C GLN A 391 -14.91 -4.36 25.26
N LEU A 392 -14.55 -5.65 25.20
CA LEU A 392 -13.74 -6.31 26.22
C LEU A 392 -12.26 -5.98 26.08
N VAL A 393 -11.86 -5.48 24.94
CA VAL A 393 -10.53 -4.94 24.59
C VAL A 393 -10.73 -3.60 23.86
N SER A 394 -9.67 -2.82 23.66
CA SER A 394 -9.73 -1.66 22.76
C SER A 394 -9.80 -2.10 21.30
N GLN A 395 -9.03 -3.13 20.93
CA GLN A 395 -9.03 -3.75 19.62
C GLN A 395 -8.43 -5.14 19.71
N ALA A 396 -8.90 -6.07 18.90
CA ALA A 396 -8.29 -7.37 18.71
C ALA A 396 -8.52 -7.87 17.28
N GLY A 397 -7.67 -8.78 16.82
CA GLY A 397 -7.80 -9.40 15.52
C GLY A 397 -6.89 -10.62 15.37
N SER A 398 -7.04 -11.31 14.24
CA SER A 398 -6.18 -12.44 13.88
C SER A 398 -5.73 -12.36 12.42
N SER A 399 -4.65 -13.07 12.09
CA SER A 399 -4.18 -13.23 10.72
C SER A 399 -3.30 -14.46 10.60
N PRO A 400 -3.50 -15.26 9.55
CA PRO A 400 -2.65 -16.38 9.22
C PRO A 400 -1.55 -15.94 8.24
N LEU A 401 -0.48 -16.70 8.20
CA LEU A 401 0.57 -16.60 7.20
C LEU A 401 0.94 -17.99 6.73
N PHE A 402 1.01 -18.20 5.41
CA PHE A 402 1.46 -19.46 4.82
C PHE A 402 2.67 -19.18 3.93
N LEU A 403 3.78 -19.85 4.23
CA LEU A 403 5.00 -19.85 3.44
C LEU A 403 5.34 -21.31 3.05
N ASN A 404 6.32 -21.48 2.18
CA ASN A 404 6.59 -22.83 1.61
C ASN A 404 7.20 -23.83 2.61
N ASP A 405 7.84 -23.35 3.70
CA ASP A 405 8.42 -24.24 4.70
C ASP A 405 7.59 -24.34 5.98
N PHE A 406 6.96 -23.24 6.41
CA PHE A 406 6.12 -23.15 7.62
C PHE A 406 5.02 -22.13 7.44
N GLY A 407 3.91 -22.33 8.15
CA GLY A 407 2.89 -21.30 8.36
C GLY A 407 2.90 -20.78 9.79
N SER A 408 2.11 -19.72 10.02
CA SER A 408 1.81 -19.23 11.35
C SER A 408 0.38 -18.67 11.42
N GLN A 409 -0.22 -18.74 12.62
CA GLN A 409 -1.45 -18.02 12.97
C GLN A 409 -1.11 -17.03 14.06
N SER A 410 -1.33 -15.75 13.79
CA SER A 410 -1.14 -14.67 14.76
C SER A 410 -2.48 -14.16 15.27
N LEU A 411 -2.55 -13.84 16.58
CA LEU A 411 -3.63 -13.10 17.19
C LEU A 411 -3.03 -11.88 17.90
N TYR A 412 -3.70 -10.74 17.88
CA TYR A 412 -3.25 -9.56 18.61
C TYR A 412 -4.38 -8.93 19.39
N GLY A 413 -4.02 -8.22 20.47
CA GLY A 413 -4.99 -7.47 21.25
C GLY A 413 -4.37 -6.26 21.93
N VAL A 414 -5.16 -5.19 22.01
CA VAL A 414 -4.84 -3.91 22.62
C VAL A 414 -5.68 -3.76 23.88
N PRO A 415 -5.06 -3.56 25.05
CA PRO A 415 -5.78 -3.46 26.31
C PRO A 415 -6.60 -2.17 26.42
N LYS A 416 -7.68 -2.23 27.20
CA LYS A 416 -8.39 -1.07 27.72
C LYS A 416 -7.63 -0.40 28.88
N GLN A 417 -8.15 0.73 29.36
CA GLN A 417 -7.64 1.35 30.56
C GLN A 417 -7.63 0.38 31.75
N ASP A 418 -6.52 0.30 32.47
CA ASP A 418 -6.30 -0.57 33.63
C ASP A 418 -6.40 -2.09 33.36
N GLN A 419 -6.39 -2.52 32.11
CA GLN A 419 -6.36 -3.93 31.70
C GLN A 419 -4.91 -4.37 31.44
N THR A 420 -4.54 -5.55 31.92
CA THR A 420 -3.19 -6.10 31.71
C THR A 420 -3.09 -6.82 30.36
N LEU A 421 -1.86 -6.93 29.83
CA LEU A 421 -1.61 -7.68 28.60
C LEU A 421 -1.87 -9.17 28.76
N GLU A 422 -1.67 -9.73 29.97
CA GLU A 422 -1.99 -11.12 30.31
C GLU A 422 -3.51 -11.38 30.31
N GLU A 423 -4.33 -10.41 30.72
CA GLU A 423 -5.78 -10.53 30.64
C GLU A 423 -6.25 -10.54 29.17
N VAL A 424 -5.62 -9.73 28.31
CA VAL A 424 -5.89 -9.72 26.87
C VAL A 424 -5.43 -11.01 26.21
N GLU A 425 -4.23 -11.53 26.56
CA GLU A 425 -3.77 -12.85 26.11
C GLU A 425 -4.80 -13.94 26.40
N GLN A 426 -5.34 -13.99 27.64
CA GLN A 426 -6.35 -14.98 27.99
C GLN A 426 -7.63 -14.86 27.18
N LEU A 427 -8.11 -13.63 26.97
CA LEU A 427 -9.30 -13.37 26.14
C LEU A 427 -9.13 -13.86 24.69
N LEU A 428 -7.93 -13.73 24.12
CA LEU A 428 -7.62 -14.24 22.77
C LEU A 428 -7.58 -15.76 22.75
N LEU A 429 -6.95 -16.40 23.75
CA LEU A 429 -6.90 -17.85 23.88
C LEU A 429 -8.29 -18.47 24.07
N ASP A 430 -9.16 -17.81 24.84
CA ASP A 430 -10.53 -18.27 25.05
C ASP A 430 -11.32 -18.34 23.71
N GLN A 431 -11.02 -17.50 22.71
CA GLN A 431 -11.66 -17.59 21.38
C GLN A 431 -11.23 -18.85 20.62
N LEU A 432 -9.98 -19.27 20.77
CA LEU A 432 -9.49 -20.55 20.20
C LEU A 432 -10.17 -21.74 20.86
N GLU A 433 -10.39 -21.73 22.18
CA GLU A 433 -11.09 -22.80 22.90
C GLU A 433 -12.55 -22.94 22.42
N ILE A 434 -13.24 -21.85 22.05
CA ILE A 434 -14.58 -21.89 21.45
C ILE A 434 -14.55 -22.67 20.13
N ILE A 435 -13.54 -22.48 19.27
CA ILE A 435 -13.43 -23.25 18.02
C ILE A 435 -13.11 -24.71 18.31
N LYS A 436 -12.16 -25.00 19.19
CA LYS A 436 -11.73 -26.34 19.55
C LYS A 436 -12.86 -27.17 20.20
N SER A 437 -13.73 -26.53 20.97
CA SER A 437 -14.94 -27.17 21.54
C SER A 437 -16.11 -27.29 20.55
N GLY A 438 -16.02 -26.59 19.42
CA GLY A 438 -17.10 -26.54 18.43
C GLY A 438 -18.28 -25.67 18.85
N GLU A 439 -18.08 -24.72 19.78
CA GLU A 439 -19.12 -23.81 20.27
C GLU A 439 -19.33 -22.60 19.34
N PHE A 440 -19.33 -22.80 18.02
CA PHE A 440 -19.64 -21.80 17.00
C PHE A 440 -20.74 -22.30 16.06
N ASP A 441 -21.44 -21.38 15.44
CA ASP A 441 -22.58 -21.65 14.57
C ASP A 441 -22.15 -22.24 13.21
N GLU A 442 -22.82 -23.27 12.70
CA GLU A 442 -22.51 -23.88 11.39
C GLU A 442 -22.74 -22.94 10.18
N TRP A 443 -23.66 -21.98 10.31
CA TRP A 443 -23.94 -21.04 9.22
C TRP A 443 -22.76 -20.17 8.84
N ILE A 444 -21.75 -20.01 9.71
CA ILE A 444 -20.58 -19.14 9.47
C ILE A 444 -19.73 -19.65 8.30
N ILE A 445 -19.59 -20.96 8.11
CA ILE A 445 -18.75 -21.53 7.05
C ILE A 445 -19.28 -21.15 5.66
N PRO A 446 -20.55 -21.42 5.28
CA PRO A 446 -21.06 -20.98 3.99
C PRO A 446 -21.10 -19.45 3.83
N ALA A 447 -21.22 -18.69 4.91
CA ALA A 447 -21.12 -17.23 4.84
C ALA A 447 -19.69 -16.77 4.53
N ILE A 448 -18.66 -17.41 5.09
CA ILE A 448 -17.26 -17.17 4.76
C ILE A 448 -16.99 -17.49 3.28
N ILE A 449 -17.48 -18.58 2.75
CA ILE A 449 -17.35 -18.95 1.34
C ILE A 449 -17.94 -17.84 0.43
N ASN A 450 -19.15 -17.37 0.76
CA ASN A 450 -19.78 -16.27 0.03
C ASN A 450 -18.96 -14.98 0.10
N ASP A 451 -18.33 -14.71 1.23
CA ASP A 451 -17.47 -13.54 1.40
C ASP A 451 -16.18 -13.65 0.56
N PHE A 452 -15.58 -14.84 0.46
CA PHE A 452 -14.46 -15.10 -0.45
C PHE A 452 -14.86 -14.91 -1.92
N LEU A 453 -15.98 -15.47 -2.36
CA LEU A 453 -16.49 -15.30 -3.74
C LEU A 453 -16.77 -13.82 -4.07
N LYS A 454 -17.35 -13.06 -3.13
CA LYS A 454 -17.55 -11.61 -3.27
C LYS A 454 -16.21 -10.87 -3.38
N SER A 455 -15.27 -11.20 -2.50
CA SER A 455 -13.96 -10.56 -2.45
C SER A 455 -13.12 -10.86 -3.68
N GLU A 456 -13.19 -12.07 -4.22
CA GLU A 456 -12.56 -12.45 -5.47
C GLU A 456 -13.11 -11.60 -6.63
N LYS A 457 -14.45 -11.51 -6.80
CA LYS A 457 -15.07 -10.66 -7.84
C LYS A 457 -14.59 -9.21 -7.76
N ALA A 458 -14.52 -8.64 -6.56
CA ALA A 458 -14.05 -7.27 -6.35
C ALA A 458 -12.56 -7.10 -6.68
N SER A 459 -11.73 -8.05 -6.29
CA SER A 459 -10.29 -8.02 -6.53
C SER A 459 -9.95 -8.12 -8.01
N LEU A 460 -10.66 -8.97 -8.74
CA LEU A 460 -10.42 -9.21 -10.17
C LEU A 460 -10.87 -8.06 -11.10
N GLU A 461 -11.46 -7.00 -10.57
CA GLU A 461 -11.64 -5.73 -11.28
C GLU A 461 -10.28 -5.07 -11.61
N PHE A 462 -9.20 -5.40 -10.88
CA PHE A 462 -7.91 -4.74 -10.97
C PHE A 462 -6.82 -5.65 -11.58
N ASN A 463 -6.08 -5.13 -12.57
CA ASN A 463 -4.96 -5.84 -13.19
C ASN A 463 -3.89 -6.26 -12.16
N THR A 464 -3.65 -5.45 -11.13
CA THR A 464 -2.70 -5.74 -10.06
C THR A 464 -3.08 -7.00 -9.26
N ALA A 465 -4.36 -7.20 -8.96
CA ALA A 465 -4.82 -8.38 -8.24
C ALA A 465 -4.79 -9.63 -9.12
N ARG A 466 -5.17 -9.51 -10.40
CA ARG A 466 -5.07 -10.60 -11.40
C ARG A 466 -3.63 -11.10 -11.52
N VAL A 467 -2.66 -10.20 -11.66
CA VAL A 467 -1.23 -10.52 -11.71
C VAL A 467 -0.75 -11.11 -10.38
N SER A 468 -1.19 -10.57 -9.24
CA SER A 468 -0.82 -11.09 -7.92
C SER A 468 -1.28 -12.55 -7.71
N MET A 469 -2.50 -12.90 -8.15
CA MET A 469 -3.02 -14.27 -8.08
C MET A 469 -2.16 -15.24 -8.90
N MET A 470 -1.79 -14.84 -10.13
CA MET A 470 -0.94 -15.67 -10.99
C MET A 470 0.48 -15.84 -10.43
N ARG A 471 1.07 -14.74 -9.92
CA ARG A 471 2.39 -14.76 -9.29
C ARG A 471 2.41 -15.65 -8.04
N GLN A 472 1.36 -15.60 -7.25
CA GLN A 472 1.23 -16.37 -6.03
C GLN A 472 1.27 -17.88 -6.32
N ALA A 473 0.50 -18.35 -7.30
CA ALA A 473 0.55 -19.74 -7.74
C ALA A 473 1.98 -20.15 -8.21
N PHE A 474 2.70 -19.24 -8.88
CA PHE A 474 4.07 -19.48 -9.29
C PHE A 474 5.02 -19.59 -8.09
N ILE A 475 5.03 -18.64 -7.17
CA ILE A 475 5.94 -18.64 -6.01
C ILE A 475 5.74 -19.88 -5.14
N GLU A 476 4.50 -20.32 -4.98
CA GLU A 476 4.13 -21.51 -4.24
C GLU A 476 4.48 -22.81 -4.98
N GLY A 477 4.71 -22.73 -6.28
CA GLY A 477 4.92 -23.91 -7.13
C GLY A 477 3.63 -24.71 -7.36
N ALA A 478 2.46 -24.11 -7.18
CA ALA A 478 1.15 -24.73 -7.34
C ALA A 478 0.76 -24.86 -8.82
N GLN A 479 0.04 -25.93 -9.14
CA GLN A 479 -0.61 -26.03 -10.45
C GLN A 479 -1.80 -25.07 -10.52
N TRP A 480 -1.96 -24.35 -11.63
CA TRP A 480 -2.97 -23.28 -11.77
C TRP A 480 -4.40 -23.75 -11.46
N ASN A 481 -4.85 -24.85 -12.07
CA ASN A 481 -6.22 -25.36 -11.81
C ASN A 481 -6.43 -25.84 -10.36
N TYR A 482 -5.38 -26.21 -9.67
CA TYR A 482 -5.46 -26.50 -8.23
C TYR A 482 -5.55 -25.22 -7.43
N HIS A 483 -4.80 -24.19 -7.81
CA HIS A 483 -4.77 -22.89 -7.16
C HIS A 483 -6.16 -22.24 -7.18
N ILE A 484 -6.76 -22.06 -8.34
CA ILE A 484 -8.09 -21.42 -8.50
C ILE A 484 -9.24 -22.19 -7.84
N ALA A 485 -9.10 -23.49 -7.60
CA ALA A 485 -10.12 -24.33 -6.95
C ALA A 485 -10.05 -24.31 -5.40
N GLU A 486 -9.42 -23.32 -4.77
CA GLU A 486 -9.28 -23.27 -3.32
C GLU A 486 -10.60 -23.06 -2.61
N ILE A 487 -11.43 -22.13 -3.08
CA ILE A 487 -12.76 -21.89 -2.53
C ILE A 487 -13.62 -23.16 -2.64
N ASP A 488 -13.56 -23.87 -3.77
CA ASP A 488 -14.25 -25.15 -3.95
C ASP A 488 -13.81 -26.21 -2.94
N ARG A 489 -12.51 -26.24 -2.60
CA ARG A 489 -12.00 -27.17 -1.57
C ARG A 489 -12.44 -26.76 -0.18
N MET A 490 -12.48 -25.48 0.13
CA MET A 490 -13.05 -24.99 1.40
C MET A 490 -14.53 -25.34 1.57
N GLU A 491 -15.31 -25.29 0.48
CA GLU A 491 -16.73 -25.72 0.50
C GLU A 491 -16.95 -27.18 0.87
N GLN A 492 -15.95 -28.03 0.68
CA GLN A 492 -16.04 -29.46 1.04
C GLN A 492 -15.77 -29.71 2.53
N LEU A 493 -15.21 -28.73 3.25
CA LEU A 493 -14.87 -28.89 4.66
C LEU A 493 -16.09 -28.79 5.56
N THR A 494 -16.10 -29.67 6.56
CA THR A 494 -17.15 -29.70 7.59
C THR A 494 -16.71 -28.96 8.85
N LYS A 495 -17.66 -28.62 9.70
CA LYS A 495 -17.37 -28.09 11.03
C LYS A 495 -16.42 -29.00 11.84
N GLN A 496 -16.49 -30.33 11.66
CA GLN A 496 -15.64 -31.28 12.37
C GLN A 496 -14.19 -31.19 11.87
N ASP A 497 -13.97 -30.99 10.57
CA ASP A 497 -12.61 -30.80 10.02
C ASP A 497 -11.94 -29.55 10.61
N VAL A 498 -12.69 -28.46 10.76
CA VAL A 498 -12.24 -27.22 11.40
C VAL A 498 -11.84 -27.48 12.88
N ILE A 499 -12.70 -28.21 13.63
CA ILE A 499 -12.44 -28.55 15.04
C ILE A 499 -11.18 -29.42 15.18
N ASP A 500 -11.03 -30.42 14.31
CA ASP A 500 -9.92 -31.37 14.37
C ASP A 500 -8.58 -30.63 14.11
N VAL A 501 -8.52 -29.76 13.10
CA VAL A 501 -7.34 -28.94 12.77
C VAL A 501 -7.07 -27.92 13.89
N ALA A 502 -8.09 -27.27 14.45
CA ALA A 502 -7.89 -26.34 15.55
C ALA A 502 -7.29 -27.04 16.79
N ASN A 503 -7.70 -28.27 17.10
CA ASN A 503 -7.15 -29.07 18.19
C ASN A 503 -5.73 -29.55 17.90
N GLU A 504 -5.31 -29.69 16.63
CA GLU A 504 -3.96 -30.08 16.26
C GLU A 504 -2.95 -28.92 16.45
N TYR A 505 -3.31 -27.71 16.00
CA TYR A 505 -2.37 -26.59 15.92
C TYR A 505 -2.40 -25.63 17.10
N PHE A 506 -3.54 -25.46 17.80
CA PHE A 506 -3.68 -24.45 18.87
C PHE A 506 -3.65 -25.06 20.27
N GLY A 507 -2.48 -25.63 20.63
CA GLY A 507 -2.18 -26.15 21.98
C GLY A 507 -1.56 -25.09 22.89
N ASP A 508 -0.84 -25.60 23.93
CA ASP A 508 -0.11 -24.76 24.89
C ASP A 508 1.24 -24.22 24.34
N ASP A 509 1.66 -24.70 23.16
CA ASP A 509 2.94 -24.38 22.53
C ASP A 509 2.79 -23.19 21.57
N TYR A 510 3.01 -21.96 22.08
CA TYR A 510 2.93 -20.72 21.31
C TYR A 510 3.95 -19.67 21.77
N VAL A 511 4.09 -18.58 21.03
CA VAL A 511 4.86 -17.42 21.45
C VAL A 511 3.94 -16.27 21.79
N ALA A 512 4.29 -15.46 22.80
CA ALA A 512 3.59 -14.24 23.15
C ALA A 512 4.58 -13.09 23.31
N VAL A 513 4.40 -12.02 22.54
CA VAL A 513 5.21 -10.82 22.63
C VAL A 513 4.36 -9.68 23.16
N TYR A 514 4.83 -9.06 24.25
CA TYR A 514 4.22 -7.91 24.89
C TYR A 514 4.95 -6.63 24.47
N ARG A 515 4.27 -5.69 23.84
CA ARG A 515 4.76 -4.33 23.62
C ARG A 515 4.23 -3.44 24.73
N VAL A 516 5.13 -2.87 25.50
CA VAL A 516 4.80 -1.98 26.61
C VAL A 516 5.15 -0.52 26.25
N ASP A 517 4.35 0.44 26.76
CA ASP A 517 4.62 1.87 26.60
C ASP A 517 5.87 2.24 27.40
N ALA A 518 6.98 2.34 26.74
CA ALA A 518 8.26 2.73 27.32
C ALA A 518 9.19 3.30 26.22
N GLN A 519 10.17 4.10 26.66
CA GLN A 519 11.21 4.62 25.78
C GLN A 519 11.93 3.48 25.07
N HIS A 520 11.96 3.56 23.75
CA HIS A 520 12.73 2.65 22.91
C HIS A 520 14.15 3.20 22.73
N VAL A 521 15.16 2.37 23.01
CA VAL A 521 16.54 2.74 22.76
C VAL A 521 16.87 2.37 21.31
N VAL A 522 16.96 3.35 20.45
CA VAL A 522 17.37 3.15 19.05
C VAL A 522 18.89 2.93 19.04
N PRO A 523 19.39 1.82 18.45
CA PRO A 523 20.82 1.62 18.30
C PRO A 523 21.42 2.70 17.40
N GLU A 524 22.43 3.42 17.88
CA GLU A 524 23.17 4.36 17.05
C GLU A 524 23.96 3.61 15.98
N VAL A 525 23.79 3.99 14.72
CA VAL A 525 24.49 3.41 13.58
C VAL A 525 25.55 4.39 13.10
N GLU A 526 26.82 4.22 13.57
CA GLU A 526 27.93 4.97 13.01
C GLU A 526 28.06 4.70 11.50
N LYS A 527 28.07 5.74 10.69
CA LYS A 527 28.19 5.68 9.24
C LYS A 527 29.51 6.25 8.75
N PRO A 528 30.09 5.69 7.68
CA PRO A 528 31.18 6.34 7.00
C PRO A 528 30.68 7.61 6.28
N GLN A 529 31.52 8.62 6.19
CA GLN A 529 31.20 9.83 5.44
C GLN A 529 31.19 9.55 3.94
N ILE A 530 30.10 9.92 3.25
CA ILE A 530 29.95 9.82 1.79
C ILE A 530 29.95 11.23 1.18
N ASP A 531 30.75 11.43 0.15
CA ASP A 531 30.75 12.68 -0.61
C ASP A 531 29.60 12.67 -1.63
N PRO A 532 28.82 13.77 -1.74
CA PRO A 532 27.73 13.86 -2.70
C PRO A 532 28.19 13.65 -4.15
N VAL A 533 27.36 12.97 -4.93
CA VAL A 533 27.59 12.75 -6.36
C VAL A 533 26.94 13.86 -7.15
N THR A 534 27.65 14.44 -8.14
CA THR A 534 27.05 15.41 -9.05
C THR A 534 26.15 14.70 -10.06
N ILE A 535 24.85 15.02 -10.06
CA ILE A 535 23.89 14.49 -11.03
C ILE A 535 23.68 15.50 -12.14
N ASP A 536 23.82 15.04 -13.38
CA ASP A 536 23.45 15.78 -14.59
C ASP A 536 22.15 15.20 -15.16
N PRO A 537 21.00 15.89 -15.03
CA PRO A 537 19.71 15.38 -15.45
C PRO A 537 19.56 15.25 -16.98
N THR A 538 20.48 15.86 -17.75
CA THR A 538 20.44 15.81 -19.21
C THR A 538 21.07 14.55 -19.79
N ARG A 539 21.75 13.74 -18.95
CA ARG A 539 22.38 12.51 -19.38
C ARG A 539 21.35 11.46 -19.77
N GLN A 540 21.65 10.79 -20.88
CA GLN A 540 20.86 9.68 -21.41
C GLN A 540 21.76 8.68 -22.11
N SER A 541 21.55 7.37 -21.89
CA SER A 541 22.28 6.32 -22.58
C SER A 541 21.85 6.20 -24.07
N GLU A 542 22.70 5.57 -24.87
CA GLU A 542 22.34 5.25 -26.26
C GLU A 542 21.16 4.27 -26.31
N PHE A 543 21.11 3.30 -25.39
CA PHE A 543 20.01 2.34 -25.28
C PHE A 543 18.67 3.04 -24.98
N ALA A 544 18.63 3.95 -24.01
CA ALA A 544 17.42 4.71 -23.69
C ALA A 544 16.94 5.52 -24.92
N SER A 545 17.86 6.14 -25.66
CA SER A 545 17.57 6.89 -26.88
C SER A 545 16.94 5.97 -27.95
N GLN A 546 17.41 4.73 -28.09
CA GLN A 546 16.86 3.74 -29.02
C GLN A 546 15.44 3.30 -28.62
N ILE A 547 15.21 3.06 -27.32
CA ILE A 547 13.88 2.71 -26.79
C ILE A 547 12.86 3.80 -27.08
N LEU A 548 13.20 5.05 -26.81
CA LEU A 548 12.31 6.20 -27.04
C LEU A 548 12.03 6.45 -28.54
N ALA A 549 12.96 6.06 -29.41
CA ALA A 549 12.79 6.17 -30.87
C ALA A 549 11.93 5.07 -31.50
N MET A 550 11.55 4.02 -30.72
CA MET A 550 10.68 2.94 -31.24
C MET A 550 9.31 3.50 -31.62
N GLN A 551 8.80 3.05 -32.77
CA GLN A 551 7.48 3.49 -33.26
C GLN A 551 6.37 2.87 -32.43
N VAL A 552 5.43 3.69 -31.99
CA VAL A 552 4.24 3.28 -31.25
C VAL A 552 2.98 3.79 -31.94
N VAL A 553 1.90 3.03 -31.84
CA VAL A 553 0.57 3.51 -32.27
C VAL A 553 0.01 4.38 -31.16
N GLU A 554 -0.37 5.60 -31.47
CA GLU A 554 -0.96 6.49 -30.46
C GLU A 554 -2.34 5.98 -30.02
N ILE A 555 -2.63 6.16 -28.74
CA ILE A 555 -3.92 5.90 -28.10
C ILE A 555 -4.66 7.23 -27.98
N GLU A 556 -5.93 7.25 -28.38
CA GLU A 556 -6.77 8.44 -28.20
C GLU A 556 -7.31 8.49 -26.78
N PRO A 557 -7.32 9.67 -26.13
CA PRO A 557 -7.81 9.80 -24.75
C PRO A 557 -9.33 9.60 -24.67
N THR A 558 -9.76 8.97 -23.56
CA THR A 558 -11.18 8.79 -23.23
C THR A 558 -11.53 9.62 -22.01
N PHE A 559 -12.61 10.41 -22.10
CA PHE A 559 -13.08 11.28 -21.04
C PHE A 559 -14.49 10.86 -20.57
N VAL A 560 -14.86 11.28 -19.36
CA VAL A 560 -16.16 10.92 -18.75
C VAL A 560 -17.27 11.75 -19.40
N GLU A 561 -18.32 11.07 -19.85
CA GLU A 561 -19.49 11.67 -20.49
C GLU A 561 -20.78 11.38 -19.72
N MET A 562 -21.56 12.43 -19.42
CA MET A 562 -22.91 12.28 -18.87
C MET A 562 -23.80 11.48 -19.82
N ASP A 563 -24.75 10.72 -19.30
CA ASP A 563 -25.64 9.79 -20.00
C ASP A 563 -24.96 8.53 -20.59
N THR A 564 -23.65 8.52 -20.67
CA THR A 564 -22.83 7.35 -21.06
C THR A 564 -22.24 6.65 -19.83
N ASP A 565 -21.41 7.36 -19.06
CA ASP A 565 -20.67 6.79 -17.92
C ASP A 565 -21.43 7.00 -16.60
N TYR A 566 -22.27 8.05 -16.52
CA TYR A 566 -23.07 8.32 -15.33
C TYR A 566 -24.35 9.09 -15.68
N ARG A 567 -25.31 9.07 -14.75
CA ARG A 567 -26.55 9.86 -14.79
C ARG A 567 -26.80 10.53 -13.47
N ILE A 568 -27.45 11.71 -13.53
CA ILE A 568 -27.95 12.43 -12.35
C ILE A 568 -29.46 12.62 -12.53
N ILE A 569 -30.23 12.25 -11.50
CA ILE A 569 -31.68 12.47 -11.49
C ILE A 569 -32.11 13.06 -10.15
N GLU A 570 -33.10 13.93 -10.16
CA GLU A 570 -33.80 14.35 -8.96
C GLU A 570 -34.69 13.19 -8.46
N PHE A 571 -34.24 12.48 -7.43
CA PHE A 571 -34.98 11.37 -6.83
C PHE A 571 -36.22 11.86 -6.06
N ALA A 572 -36.05 12.94 -5.30
CA ALA A 572 -37.08 13.68 -4.59
C ALA A 572 -36.63 15.16 -4.44
N PRO A 573 -37.55 16.11 -4.12
CA PRO A 573 -37.15 17.50 -3.91
C PRO A 573 -36.04 17.67 -2.89
N GLY A 574 -34.86 18.08 -3.35
CA GLY A 574 -33.65 18.25 -2.53
C GLY A 574 -32.83 16.97 -2.31
N VAL A 575 -33.09 15.92 -3.08
CA VAL A 575 -32.34 14.67 -3.08
C VAL A 575 -31.99 14.29 -4.50
N ASP A 576 -30.73 14.38 -4.86
CA ASP A 576 -30.22 13.96 -6.15
C ASP A 576 -29.63 12.53 -6.05
N LEU A 577 -29.89 11.72 -7.08
CA LEU A 577 -29.32 10.38 -7.24
C LEU A 577 -28.30 10.41 -8.39
N TYR A 578 -27.06 10.09 -8.04
CA TYR A 578 -25.97 9.82 -8.98
C TYR A 578 -25.92 8.31 -9.24
N TYR A 579 -25.89 7.93 -10.49
CA TYR A 579 -25.88 6.55 -10.95
C TYR A 579 -24.72 6.32 -11.91
N ALA A 580 -23.92 5.26 -11.66
CA ALA A 580 -22.92 4.73 -12.59
C ALA A 580 -23.13 3.21 -12.75
N PRO A 581 -23.16 2.66 -13.97
CA PRO A 581 -23.28 1.23 -14.16
C PRO A 581 -21.97 0.50 -13.84
N ASN A 582 -22.06 -0.67 -13.20
CA ASN A 582 -20.95 -1.62 -13.09
C ASN A 582 -21.02 -2.59 -14.27
N PRO A 583 -20.05 -2.55 -15.21
CA PRO A 583 -20.08 -3.43 -16.39
C PRO A 583 -19.47 -4.81 -16.14
N LEU A 584 -18.76 -5.03 -15.02
CA LEU A 584 -17.89 -6.19 -14.79
C LEU A 584 -18.56 -7.30 -13.98
N ASN A 585 -19.35 -6.94 -12.97
CA ASN A 585 -19.92 -7.92 -12.04
C ASN A 585 -21.19 -7.40 -11.35
N ASP A 586 -21.74 -8.21 -10.45
CA ASP A 586 -22.96 -7.97 -9.68
C ASP A 586 -22.72 -7.34 -8.30
N LEU A 587 -21.62 -6.61 -8.12
CA LEU A 587 -21.32 -5.89 -6.90
C LEU A 587 -21.80 -4.45 -6.96
N PHE A 588 -22.53 -4.05 -5.91
CA PHE A 588 -22.94 -2.65 -5.76
C PHE A 588 -22.16 -1.92 -4.67
N SER A 589 -22.10 -0.61 -4.82
CA SER A 589 -21.82 0.36 -3.74
C SER A 589 -22.90 1.44 -3.75
N PHE A 590 -23.45 1.73 -2.58
CA PHE A 590 -24.45 2.77 -2.37
C PHE A 590 -24.04 3.67 -1.22
N SER A 591 -24.24 4.98 -1.39
CA SER A 591 -24.04 5.93 -0.28
C SER A 591 -25.14 7.00 -0.24
N LEU A 592 -25.50 7.40 0.99
CA LEU A 592 -26.29 8.57 1.32
C LEU A 592 -25.37 9.58 2.00
N SER A 593 -25.09 10.72 1.34
CA SER A 593 -24.15 11.76 1.83
C SER A 593 -24.88 13.06 2.14
N VAL A 594 -24.61 13.63 3.31
CA VAL A 594 -25.18 14.89 3.79
C VAL A 594 -24.04 15.85 4.07
N ASP A 595 -24.13 17.11 3.59
CA ASP A 595 -23.11 18.14 3.85
C ASP A 595 -23.29 18.76 5.28
N VAL A 596 -23.31 17.88 6.28
CA VAL A 596 -23.31 18.17 7.72
C VAL A 596 -22.27 17.28 8.37
N GLY A 597 -21.29 17.84 9.03
CA GLY A 597 -20.20 17.12 9.68
C GLY A 597 -19.93 17.62 11.10
N THR A 598 -18.78 17.23 11.63
CA THR A 598 -18.35 17.57 13.02
C THR A 598 -18.15 19.07 13.27
N GLU A 599 -17.97 19.87 12.22
CA GLU A 599 -17.96 21.34 12.34
C GLU A 599 -19.33 21.92 12.73
N ALA A 600 -20.40 21.27 12.29
CA ALA A 600 -21.77 21.66 12.64
C ALA A 600 -22.25 21.01 13.93
N ASP A 601 -21.83 19.77 14.20
CA ASP A 601 -22.17 19.01 15.39
C ASP A 601 -21.00 18.08 15.77
N LYS A 602 -20.22 18.47 16.79
CA LYS A 602 -19.05 17.72 17.25
C LYS A 602 -19.38 16.30 17.73
N GLN A 603 -20.63 16.04 18.13
CA GLN A 603 -21.04 14.72 18.60
C GLN A 603 -21.15 13.67 17.49
N LEU A 604 -21.22 14.08 16.22
CA LEU A 604 -21.36 13.15 15.09
C LEU A 604 -20.21 12.14 15.01
N GLY A 605 -18.99 12.51 15.39
CA GLY A 605 -17.87 11.58 15.44
C GLY A 605 -18.07 10.46 16.49
N LEU A 606 -18.56 10.83 17.68
CA LEU A 606 -18.89 9.86 18.72
C LEU A 606 -20.17 9.05 18.38
N ALA A 607 -21.14 9.69 17.72
CA ALA A 607 -22.32 8.98 17.20
C ALA A 607 -21.96 7.95 16.14
N ALA A 608 -21.02 8.26 15.24
CA ALA A 608 -20.53 7.29 14.26
C ALA A 608 -19.87 6.08 14.95
N ALA A 609 -18.98 6.32 15.92
CA ALA A 609 -18.36 5.25 16.68
C ALA A 609 -19.38 4.41 17.52
N LEU A 610 -20.46 5.04 18.02
CA LEU A 610 -21.53 4.32 18.70
C LEU A 610 -22.33 3.43 17.73
N MET A 611 -22.55 3.90 16.50
CA MET A 611 -23.28 3.12 15.49
C MET A 611 -22.56 1.80 15.09
N ASP A 612 -21.23 1.76 15.20
CA ASP A 612 -20.47 0.54 14.94
C ASP A 612 -20.73 -0.57 15.98
N VAL A 613 -21.15 -0.18 17.18
CA VAL A 613 -21.46 -1.10 18.30
C VAL A 613 -22.94 -1.10 18.71
N ALA A 614 -23.78 -0.39 17.98
CA ALA A 614 -25.21 -0.34 18.24
C ALA A 614 -25.96 -1.48 17.52
N GLY A 615 -27.08 -1.91 18.08
CA GLY A 615 -28.11 -2.69 17.40
C GLY A 615 -29.24 -1.80 16.90
N THR A 616 -30.41 -2.40 16.72
CA THR A 616 -31.67 -1.71 16.40
C THR A 616 -32.73 -2.06 17.45
N ASP A 617 -33.91 -1.43 17.39
CA ASP A 617 -35.05 -1.78 18.27
C ASP A 617 -35.45 -3.29 18.18
N SER A 618 -35.12 -3.99 17.12
CA SER A 618 -35.49 -5.37 16.86
C SER A 618 -34.37 -6.38 16.85
N LEU A 619 -33.13 -5.92 16.65
CA LEU A 619 -31.94 -6.76 16.59
C LEU A 619 -30.90 -6.23 17.60
N SER A 620 -30.35 -7.12 18.42
CA SER A 620 -29.12 -6.79 19.17
C SER A 620 -27.97 -6.50 18.20
N ASN A 621 -26.90 -5.87 18.70
CA ASN A 621 -25.71 -5.64 17.89
C ASN A 621 -25.18 -6.94 17.27
N GLU A 622 -25.01 -8.00 18.08
CA GLU A 622 -24.54 -9.30 17.61
C GLU A 622 -25.43 -9.87 16.48
N GLU A 623 -26.77 -9.80 16.64
CA GLU A 623 -27.69 -10.24 15.58
C GLU A 623 -27.58 -9.38 14.33
N LEU A 624 -27.40 -8.07 14.46
CA LEU A 624 -27.23 -7.14 13.36
C LEU A 624 -25.94 -7.44 12.57
N GLN A 625 -24.82 -7.65 13.26
CA GLN A 625 -23.55 -8.01 12.61
C GLN A 625 -23.65 -9.36 11.87
N LYS A 626 -24.34 -10.35 12.47
CA LYS A 626 -24.60 -11.63 11.82
C LYS A 626 -25.48 -11.48 10.58
N GLU A 627 -26.49 -10.59 10.58
CA GLU A 627 -27.33 -10.34 9.40
C GLU A 627 -26.54 -9.65 8.28
N TRP A 628 -25.70 -8.62 8.60
CA TRP A 628 -24.81 -8.01 7.60
C TRP A 628 -23.91 -9.05 6.93
N TYR A 629 -23.30 -9.92 7.73
CA TYR A 629 -22.38 -10.93 7.23
C TYR A 629 -23.09 -12.02 6.40
N ARG A 630 -24.28 -12.46 6.80
CA ARG A 630 -25.11 -13.42 6.04
C ARG A 630 -25.52 -12.90 4.67
N MET A 631 -25.79 -11.60 4.58
CA MET A 631 -26.10 -10.96 3.30
C MET A 631 -24.85 -10.69 2.44
N GLY A 632 -23.65 -10.88 2.97
CA GLY A 632 -22.41 -10.46 2.31
C GLY A 632 -22.35 -8.94 2.10
N THR A 633 -22.98 -8.19 3.00
CA THR A 633 -23.08 -6.73 2.94
C THR A 633 -22.23 -6.08 4.03
N GLU A 634 -21.59 -4.97 3.70
CA GLU A 634 -20.85 -4.13 4.63
C GLU A 634 -21.59 -2.78 4.80
N PHE A 635 -21.80 -2.37 6.04
CA PHE A 635 -22.33 -1.06 6.38
C PHE A 635 -21.25 -0.19 7.03
N ARG A 636 -21.28 1.11 6.73
CA ARG A 636 -20.42 2.10 7.38
C ARG A 636 -21.17 3.41 7.56
N PHE A 637 -20.98 4.04 8.72
CA PHE A 637 -21.33 5.42 8.96
C PHE A 637 -20.07 6.20 9.29
N GLY A 638 -19.81 7.30 8.56
CA GLY A 638 -18.67 8.18 8.77
C GLY A 638 -19.09 9.65 8.87
N ALA A 639 -18.51 10.36 9.84
CA ALA A 639 -18.67 11.80 10.00
C ALA A 639 -17.33 12.51 9.84
N GLY A 640 -17.17 13.25 8.74
CA GLY A 640 -16.04 14.15 8.52
C GLY A 640 -16.32 15.57 9.00
N GLU A 641 -15.39 16.50 8.79
CA GLU A 641 -15.52 17.88 9.26
C GLU A 641 -16.79 18.56 8.73
N ASN A 642 -17.03 18.52 7.43
CA ASN A 642 -18.15 19.22 6.78
C ASN A 642 -19.21 18.29 6.16
N SER A 643 -19.08 16.99 6.27
CA SER A 643 -20.05 16.04 5.69
C SER A 643 -20.07 14.73 6.43
N SER A 644 -21.22 14.07 6.40
CA SER A 644 -21.42 12.72 6.91
C SER A 644 -21.95 11.81 5.80
N ALA A 645 -21.64 10.52 5.85
CA ALA A 645 -22.12 9.55 4.87
C ALA A 645 -22.45 8.20 5.52
N PHE A 646 -23.56 7.62 5.07
CA PHE A 646 -23.92 6.21 5.28
C PHE A 646 -23.63 5.46 3.99
N ALA A 647 -22.90 4.37 4.08
CA ALA A 647 -22.50 3.57 2.92
C ALA A 647 -22.83 2.11 3.12
N VAL A 648 -23.25 1.45 2.05
CA VAL A 648 -23.50 0.00 1.99
C VAL A 648 -22.89 -0.55 0.71
N SER A 649 -22.27 -1.71 0.78
CA SER A 649 -21.74 -2.41 -0.39
C SER A 649 -21.94 -3.92 -0.27
N GLY A 650 -22.13 -4.60 -1.40
CA GLY A 650 -22.41 -6.04 -1.41
C GLY A 650 -22.85 -6.53 -2.79
N LEU A 651 -23.54 -7.67 -2.79
CA LEU A 651 -24.14 -8.23 -4.01
C LEU A 651 -25.45 -7.52 -4.37
N ASP A 652 -25.68 -7.19 -5.64
CA ASP A 652 -26.91 -6.53 -6.11
C ASP A 652 -28.21 -7.29 -5.72
N THR A 653 -28.14 -8.62 -5.60
CA THR A 653 -29.26 -9.45 -5.14
C THR A 653 -29.71 -9.16 -3.70
N GLN A 654 -28.84 -8.55 -2.89
CA GLN A 654 -29.12 -8.17 -1.49
C GLN A 654 -29.38 -6.66 -1.33
N PHE A 655 -29.39 -5.89 -2.41
CA PHE A 655 -29.46 -4.43 -2.34
C PHE A 655 -30.69 -3.94 -1.54
N GLU A 656 -31.90 -4.43 -1.86
CA GLU A 656 -33.14 -4.01 -1.16
C GLU A 656 -33.08 -4.34 0.34
N ASN A 657 -32.69 -5.57 0.69
CA ASN A 657 -32.55 -5.99 2.09
C ASN A 657 -31.51 -5.14 2.84
N SER A 658 -30.40 -4.80 2.16
CA SER A 658 -29.33 -3.99 2.72
C SER A 658 -29.76 -2.55 2.98
N ILE A 659 -30.53 -1.94 2.07
CA ILE A 659 -31.09 -0.60 2.27
C ILE A 659 -32.12 -0.61 3.41
N ASP A 660 -33.00 -1.62 3.46
CA ASP A 660 -33.98 -1.75 4.55
C ASP A 660 -33.30 -1.84 5.93
N LEU A 661 -32.26 -2.66 6.05
CA LEU A 661 -31.51 -2.82 7.30
C LEU A 661 -30.72 -1.55 7.67
N MET A 662 -30.07 -0.89 6.70
CA MET A 662 -29.42 0.41 6.87
C MET A 662 -30.41 1.45 7.39
N MET A 663 -31.58 1.56 6.77
CA MET A 663 -32.59 2.54 7.16
C MET A 663 -33.18 2.24 8.53
N GLN A 664 -33.31 0.97 8.90
CA GLN A 664 -33.72 0.57 10.25
C GLN A 664 -32.68 1.02 11.27
N LEU A 665 -31.39 0.78 11.02
CA LEU A 665 -30.31 1.19 11.92
C LEU A 665 -30.20 2.71 12.05
N ILE A 666 -30.35 3.46 10.96
CA ILE A 666 -30.30 4.94 10.99
C ILE A 666 -31.51 5.53 11.78
N ARG A 667 -32.71 4.94 11.62
CA ARG A 667 -33.93 5.50 12.21
C ARG A 667 -34.21 5.06 13.64
N SER A 668 -33.72 3.88 14.01
CA SER A 668 -33.98 3.26 15.30
C SER A 668 -32.75 2.54 15.87
N PRO A 669 -31.59 3.24 15.96
CA PRO A 669 -30.41 2.65 16.58
C PRO A 669 -30.69 2.41 18.08
N SER A 670 -30.09 1.35 18.62
CA SER A 670 -30.27 0.97 20.03
C SER A 670 -28.95 0.55 20.66
N ALA A 671 -28.61 1.16 21.78
CA ALA A 671 -27.47 0.80 22.61
C ALA A 671 -27.83 1.08 24.08
N ASP A 672 -27.07 0.57 25.02
CA ASP A 672 -27.25 0.87 26.44
C ASP A 672 -26.15 1.80 26.99
N GLU A 673 -26.38 2.34 28.20
CA GLU A 673 -25.46 3.24 28.88
C GLU A 673 -24.08 2.56 29.13
N GLN A 674 -24.04 1.25 29.34
CA GLN A 674 -22.80 0.52 29.56
C GLN A 674 -21.93 0.52 28.29
N THR A 675 -22.53 0.28 27.16
CA THR A 675 -21.87 0.36 25.84
C THR A 675 -21.27 1.75 25.61
N LEU A 676 -22.03 2.82 25.90
CA LEU A 676 -21.53 4.19 25.76
C LEU A 676 -20.37 4.47 26.72
N GLU A 677 -20.44 4.08 27.97
CA GLU A 677 -19.37 4.32 28.95
C GLU A 677 -18.08 3.57 28.60
N GLN A 678 -18.19 2.34 28.06
CA GLN A 678 -17.05 1.59 27.54
C GLN A 678 -16.43 2.27 26.31
N LEU A 679 -17.26 2.73 25.39
CA LEU A 679 -16.80 3.48 24.20
C LEU A 679 -16.05 4.76 24.58
N LYS A 680 -16.59 5.54 25.52
CA LYS A 680 -15.93 6.74 26.06
C LYS A 680 -14.57 6.41 26.68
N SER A 681 -14.49 5.33 27.45
CA SER A 681 -13.23 4.88 28.08
C SER A 681 -12.18 4.49 27.03
N ILE A 682 -12.57 3.74 26.00
CA ILE A 682 -11.68 3.35 24.89
C ILE A 682 -11.18 4.58 24.14
N LEU A 683 -12.08 5.52 23.82
CA LEU A 683 -11.72 6.76 23.12
C LEU A 683 -10.74 7.62 23.92
N LEU A 684 -10.96 7.78 25.21
CA LEU A 684 -10.09 8.58 26.08
C LEU A 684 -8.70 7.94 26.24
N LYS A 685 -8.65 6.58 26.34
CA LYS A 685 -7.37 5.86 26.33
C LYS A 685 -6.64 6.04 25.00
N SER A 686 -7.30 5.84 23.87
CA SER A 686 -6.71 6.04 22.54
C SER A 686 -6.10 7.43 22.38
N ARG A 687 -6.77 8.47 22.88
CA ARG A 687 -6.21 9.85 22.90
C ARG A 687 -4.96 9.99 23.76
N GLN A 688 -4.90 9.27 24.89
CA GLN A 688 -3.72 9.27 25.73
C GLN A 688 -2.55 8.58 25.03
N ASP A 689 -2.81 7.43 24.38
CA ASP A 689 -1.80 6.68 23.63
C ASP A 689 -1.23 7.50 22.45
N GLN A 690 -2.08 8.27 21.76
CA GLN A 690 -1.67 9.18 20.68
C GLN A 690 -0.66 10.25 21.13
N LYS A 691 -0.74 10.72 22.37
CA LYS A 691 0.20 11.70 22.93
C LYS A 691 1.61 11.14 23.17
N SER A 692 1.76 9.82 23.17
CA SER A 692 3.05 9.13 23.29
C SER A 692 3.58 8.62 21.95
N ALA A 693 2.73 8.52 20.92
CA ALA A 693 3.07 7.94 19.63
C ALA A 693 3.72 8.96 18.66
N PRO A 694 5.01 8.82 18.26
CA PRO A 694 5.70 9.83 17.43
C PRO A 694 4.99 10.20 16.13
N PRO A 695 4.37 9.27 15.37
CA PRO A 695 3.63 9.65 14.16
C PRO A 695 2.39 10.49 14.42
N ALA A 696 1.68 10.24 15.54
CA ALA A 696 0.50 11.03 15.93
C ALA A 696 0.90 12.44 16.38
N ILE A 697 2.01 12.54 17.11
CA ILE A 697 2.60 13.83 17.52
C ILE A 697 3.02 14.65 16.30
N ALA A 698 3.68 14.02 15.32
CA ALA A 698 4.06 14.69 14.08
C ALA A 698 2.83 15.23 13.33
N GLN A 699 1.78 14.42 13.20
CA GLN A 699 0.55 14.84 12.54
C GLN A 699 -0.13 16.00 13.31
N ALA A 700 -0.15 15.94 14.64
CA ALA A 700 -0.71 16.99 15.46
C ALA A 700 0.08 18.32 15.33
N LEU A 701 1.41 18.26 15.32
CA LEU A 701 2.26 19.43 15.07
C LEU A 701 2.00 20.02 13.67
N PHE A 702 1.87 19.20 12.64
CA PHE A 702 1.58 19.66 11.27
C PHE A 702 0.24 20.38 11.19
N MET A 703 -0.80 19.85 11.86
CA MET A 703 -2.10 20.48 11.91
C MET A 703 -2.07 21.78 12.73
N TYR A 704 -1.37 21.80 13.86
CA TYR A 704 -1.21 22.98 14.68
C TYR A 704 -0.43 24.08 13.93
N ASN A 705 0.68 23.73 13.26
CA ASN A 705 1.44 24.72 12.51
C ASN A 705 0.63 25.30 11.35
N ARG A 706 -0.19 24.49 10.70
CA ARG A 706 -1.05 24.94 9.59
C ARG A 706 -2.21 25.83 10.05
N PHE A 707 -2.89 25.47 11.15
CA PHE A 707 -4.17 26.10 11.55
C PHE A 707 -4.13 26.85 12.90
N GLY A 708 -3.04 26.73 13.66
CA GLY A 708 -2.93 27.33 14.98
C GLY A 708 -3.97 26.77 15.96
N GLU A 709 -4.65 27.68 16.67
CA GLU A 709 -5.70 27.32 17.63
C GLU A 709 -6.94 26.68 16.97
N GLU A 710 -7.12 26.85 15.66
CA GLU A 710 -8.17 26.20 14.87
C GLU A 710 -7.77 24.80 14.39
N SER A 711 -6.68 24.21 14.92
CA SER A 711 -6.28 22.83 14.61
C SER A 711 -7.42 21.85 14.92
N PRO A 712 -7.75 20.92 14.02
CA PRO A 712 -8.76 19.88 14.29
C PRO A 712 -8.47 19.08 15.56
N MET A 713 -7.18 18.92 15.91
CA MET A 713 -6.76 18.21 17.12
C MET A 713 -7.10 18.97 18.40
N LEU A 714 -7.20 20.31 18.34
CA LEU A 714 -7.59 21.17 19.45
C LEU A 714 -9.10 21.43 19.49
N GLU A 715 -9.76 21.48 18.34
CA GLU A 715 -11.20 21.72 18.23
C GLU A 715 -12.07 20.47 18.45
N ALA A 716 -11.48 19.27 18.52
CA ALA A 716 -12.19 18.04 18.86
C ALA A 716 -12.89 18.17 20.24
N MET A 717 -13.88 17.29 20.48
CA MET A 717 -14.54 17.21 21.81
C MET A 717 -13.48 17.00 22.91
N ASN A 718 -13.49 17.81 23.93
CA ASN A 718 -12.63 17.59 25.10
C ASN A 718 -13.14 16.45 25.99
N SER A 719 -12.35 16.03 26.97
CA SER A 719 -12.67 14.90 27.86
C SER A 719 -13.98 15.13 28.65
N GLU A 720 -14.28 16.35 29.08
CA GLU A 720 -15.51 16.68 29.80
C GLU A 720 -16.74 16.61 28.87
N GLU A 721 -16.61 17.10 27.64
CA GLU A 721 -17.66 17.02 26.64
C GLU A 721 -17.97 15.55 26.30
N ILE A 722 -16.94 14.70 26.10
CA ILE A 722 -17.11 13.25 25.84
C ILE A 722 -17.85 12.60 27.02
N LEU A 723 -17.37 12.80 28.25
CA LEU A 723 -17.94 12.18 29.45
C LEU A 723 -19.37 12.63 29.73
N SER A 724 -19.73 13.88 29.40
CA SER A 724 -21.05 14.44 29.64
C SER A 724 -22.09 14.17 28.55
N THR A 725 -21.65 13.63 27.37
CA THR A 725 -22.56 13.35 26.27
C THR A 725 -23.57 12.23 26.64
N ALA A 726 -24.84 12.48 26.42
CA ALA A 726 -25.91 11.55 26.71
C ALA A 726 -26.14 10.54 25.58
N LEU A 727 -26.57 9.33 25.94
CA LEU A 727 -26.84 8.26 24.97
C LEU A 727 -27.92 8.65 23.96
N ASP A 728 -29.02 9.22 24.42
CA ASP A 728 -30.15 9.61 23.56
C ASP A 728 -29.74 10.62 22.47
N ASP A 729 -28.84 11.57 22.79
CA ASP A 729 -28.36 12.57 21.83
C ASP A 729 -27.60 11.91 20.67
N LEU A 730 -26.77 10.89 20.97
CA LEU A 730 -25.99 10.16 19.99
C LEU A 730 -26.87 9.23 19.13
N LEU A 731 -27.85 8.56 19.74
CA LEU A 731 -28.78 7.68 19.01
C LEU A 731 -29.70 8.47 18.08
N GLU A 732 -30.04 9.72 18.41
CA GLU A 732 -30.85 10.58 17.56
C GLU A 732 -30.06 11.23 16.40
N ALA A 733 -28.74 11.39 16.55
CA ALA A 733 -27.92 12.17 15.62
C ALA A 733 -27.95 11.61 14.17
N PRO A 734 -27.82 10.31 13.89
CA PRO A 734 -27.89 9.77 12.53
C PRO A 734 -29.25 10.06 11.85
N GLY A 735 -30.36 9.89 12.59
CA GLY A 735 -31.70 10.17 12.09
C GLY A 735 -31.94 11.65 11.78
N LYS A 736 -31.31 12.56 12.54
CA LYS A 736 -31.40 14.01 12.31
C LYS A 736 -30.76 14.44 10.97
N LEU A 737 -29.74 13.72 10.50
CA LEU A 737 -29.09 14.00 9.23
C LEU A 737 -30.07 13.86 8.04
N LEU A 738 -31.05 12.97 8.12
CA LEU A 738 -32.07 12.75 7.09
C LEU A 738 -33.02 13.94 6.92
N ASN A 739 -32.96 14.98 7.78
CA ASN A 739 -33.76 16.20 7.64
C ASN A 739 -33.12 17.25 6.74
N TYR A 740 -31.90 17.03 6.27
CA TYR A 740 -31.19 17.92 5.36
C TYR A 740 -31.26 17.43 3.92
N LYS A 741 -31.10 18.34 2.97
CA LYS A 741 -30.86 17.99 1.57
C LYS A 741 -29.60 17.12 1.50
N HIS A 742 -29.64 16.06 0.67
CA HIS A 742 -28.59 15.08 0.61
C HIS A 742 -28.46 14.43 -0.78
N THR A 743 -27.42 13.70 -0.97
CA THR A 743 -27.09 13.04 -2.24
C THR A 743 -27.09 11.53 -2.02
N LEU A 744 -27.74 10.81 -2.94
CA LEU A 744 -27.63 9.38 -3.10
C LEU A 744 -26.64 9.08 -4.23
N ALA A 745 -25.79 8.10 -4.06
CA ALA A 745 -24.86 7.64 -5.09
C ALA A 745 -24.93 6.11 -5.17
N TYR A 746 -25.07 5.58 -6.37
CA TYR A 746 -25.11 4.15 -6.63
C TYR A 746 -24.19 3.80 -7.79
N THR A 747 -23.36 2.79 -7.57
CA THR A 747 -22.60 2.11 -8.62
C THR A 747 -22.87 0.62 -8.50
N GLY A 748 -23.42 0.01 -9.56
CA GLY A 748 -23.80 -1.42 -9.54
C GLY A 748 -24.40 -1.87 -10.87
N SER A 749 -24.78 -3.13 -10.97
CA SER A 749 -25.30 -3.71 -12.21
C SER A 749 -26.81 -3.52 -12.39
N MET A 750 -27.54 -3.07 -11.33
CA MET A 750 -28.99 -2.86 -11.39
C MET A 750 -29.33 -1.69 -12.34
N PRO A 751 -30.27 -1.87 -13.29
CA PRO A 751 -30.72 -0.79 -14.15
C PRO A 751 -31.32 0.39 -13.36
N LEU A 752 -31.12 1.62 -13.84
CA LEU A 752 -31.55 2.83 -13.13
C LEU A 752 -33.04 2.86 -12.77
N GLU A 753 -33.91 2.39 -13.68
CA GLU A 753 -35.34 2.36 -13.45
C GLU A 753 -35.73 1.41 -12.31
N ASP A 754 -35.08 0.23 -12.24
CA ASP A 754 -35.30 -0.76 -11.18
C ASP A 754 -34.72 -0.28 -9.84
N LEU A 755 -33.56 0.38 -9.89
CA LEU A 755 -32.94 1.02 -8.71
C LEU A 755 -33.86 2.07 -8.09
N VAL A 756 -34.44 2.97 -8.93
CA VAL A 756 -35.35 4.01 -8.45
C VAL A 756 -36.62 3.40 -7.85
N GLU A 757 -37.18 2.34 -8.46
CA GLU A 757 -38.35 1.65 -7.91
C GLU A 757 -38.03 0.99 -6.56
N THR A 758 -36.89 0.32 -6.45
CA THR A 758 -36.41 -0.30 -5.21
C THR A 758 -36.16 0.72 -4.12
N LEU A 759 -35.42 1.79 -4.43
CA LEU A 759 -35.19 2.86 -3.46
C LEU A 759 -36.49 3.51 -2.95
N ARG A 760 -37.50 3.69 -3.81
CA ARG A 760 -38.79 4.23 -3.37
C ARG A 760 -39.59 3.30 -2.45
N ARG A 761 -39.32 1.99 -2.44
CA ARG A 761 -39.89 1.06 -1.48
C ARG A 761 -39.19 1.09 -0.14
N SER A 762 -37.88 1.15 -0.14
CA SER A 762 -37.02 1.04 1.05
C SER A 762 -36.64 2.34 1.71
N TYR A 763 -36.66 3.45 0.95
CA TYR A 763 -36.27 4.78 1.43
C TYR A 763 -37.36 5.82 1.23
N GLU A 764 -38.00 6.23 2.33
CA GLU A 764 -38.93 7.37 2.38
C GLU A 764 -38.18 8.65 2.74
N VAL A 765 -38.16 9.63 1.84
CA VAL A 765 -37.54 10.92 2.04
C VAL A 765 -38.41 11.79 2.97
N ASN A 766 -37.79 12.41 3.98
CA ASN A 766 -38.49 13.29 4.91
C ASN A 766 -39.07 14.52 4.17
N ALA A 767 -40.26 14.97 4.57
CA ALA A 767 -40.86 16.15 3.99
C ALA A 767 -40.21 17.43 4.51
N GLY A 768 -39.95 18.40 3.62
CA GLY A 768 -39.48 19.74 3.98
C GLY A 768 -38.03 19.77 4.43
N LEU A 769 -37.17 19.14 3.66
CA LEU A 769 -35.73 19.11 3.88
C LEU A 769 -35.14 20.51 4.03
N GLN A 770 -34.24 20.66 4.99
CA GLN A 770 -33.48 21.89 5.24
C GLN A 770 -32.25 21.96 4.34
N ASP A 771 -31.78 23.18 4.04
CA ASP A 771 -30.45 23.35 3.47
C ASP A 771 -29.41 22.98 4.52
N PRO A 772 -28.31 22.27 4.15
CA PRO A 772 -27.21 22.01 5.06
C PRO A 772 -26.55 23.33 5.52
N PRO A 773 -25.84 23.33 6.66
CA PRO A 773 -25.03 24.47 7.09
C PRO A 773 -24.04 24.93 6.03
N GLU A 774 -23.62 26.20 6.09
CA GLU A 774 -22.55 26.70 5.21
C GLU A 774 -21.26 25.90 5.48
N TYR A 775 -20.55 25.58 4.39
CA TYR A 775 -19.27 24.90 4.47
C TYR A 775 -18.25 25.78 5.22
N ARG A 776 -17.66 25.24 6.29
CA ARG A 776 -16.58 25.92 7.00
C ARG A 776 -15.25 25.69 6.29
N PHE A 777 -14.68 26.78 5.77
CA PHE A 777 -13.30 26.78 5.28
C PHE A 777 -12.36 27.00 6.49
N ARG A 778 -11.42 26.09 6.68
CA ARG A 778 -10.35 26.25 7.64
C ARG A 778 -9.16 26.87 6.93
N SER A 779 -8.78 28.09 7.30
CA SER A 779 -7.70 28.83 6.63
C SER A 779 -6.34 28.49 7.20
N VAL A 780 -5.35 28.37 6.33
CA VAL A 780 -3.94 28.28 6.74
C VAL A 780 -3.52 29.58 7.42
N ARG A 781 -2.71 29.49 8.47
CA ARG A 781 -2.21 30.67 9.18
C ARG A 781 -1.48 31.63 8.23
N ASP A 782 -1.86 32.90 8.26
CA ASP A 782 -1.17 33.96 7.55
C ASP A 782 0.04 34.43 8.39
N ILE A 783 1.23 34.40 7.80
CA ILE A 783 2.50 34.71 8.46
C ILE A 783 3.30 35.70 7.61
N ASP A 784 3.84 36.75 8.27
CA ASP A 784 4.68 37.77 7.59
C ASP A 784 6.11 37.26 7.29
N SER A 785 6.59 36.26 8.00
CA SER A 785 7.93 35.65 7.89
C SER A 785 7.85 34.17 8.28
N SER A 786 8.78 33.37 7.78
CA SER A 786 8.83 31.92 8.06
C SER A 786 8.94 31.65 9.57
N GLU A 787 8.28 30.60 10.01
CA GLU A 787 8.26 30.09 11.37
C GLU A 787 8.64 28.63 11.43
N VAL A 788 9.40 28.24 12.45
CA VAL A 788 9.83 26.85 12.71
C VAL A 788 9.25 26.38 14.03
N LEU A 789 8.35 25.44 13.99
CA LEU A 789 7.82 24.78 15.19
C LEU A 789 8.49 23.41 15.37
N VAL A 790 9.01 23.16 16.58
CA VAL A 790 9.74 21.93 16.88
C VAL A 790 9.12 21.21 18.09
N VAL A 791 9.10 19.87 18.02
CA VAL A 791 8.73 18.99 19.14
C VAL A 791 9.82 17.94 19.33
N ASP A 792 10.25 17.77 20.58
CA ASP A 792 11.28 16.81 20.97
C ASP A 792 10.72 15.40 21.04
N GLN A 793 11.26 14.50 20.21
CA GLN A 793 10.94 13.08 20.21
C GLN A 793 12.20 12.27 19.90
N GLN A 794 12.48 11.27 20.72
CA GLN A 794 13.63 10.38 20.52
C GLN A 794 13.32 9.36 19.40
N THR A 795 13.54 9.77 18.17
CA THR A 795 13.35 8.96 16.96
C THR A 795 14.67 8.87 16.17
N ALA A 796 14.85 7.79 15.40
CA ALA A 796 16.00 7.64 14.52
C ALA A 796 15.97 8.62 13.34
N GLN A 797 14.76 8.98 12.90
CA GLN A 797 14.54 9.94 11.82
C GLN A 797 13.77 11.17 12.31
N ALA A 798 14.19 12.35 11.87
CA ALA A 798 13.39 13.55 11.98
C ALA A 798 12.34 13.61 10.86
N GLN A 799 11.11 13.99 11.23
CA GLN A 799 10.03 14.28 10.29
C GLN A 799 9.95 15.80 10.10
N VAL A 800 10.16 16.26 8.87
CA VAL A 800 10.11 17.67 8.50
C VAL A 800 8.97 17.91 7.53
N ARG A 801 8.19 18.97 7.76
CA ARG A 801 7.17 19.44 6.82
C ARG A 801 7.31 20.93 6.61
N ILE A 802 7.23 21.35 5.34
CA ILE A 802 7.22 22.76 4.91
C ILE A 802 5.88 22.99 4.21
N GLU A 803 5.14 24.01 4.65
CA GLU A 803 3.82 24.33 4.10
C GLU A 803 3.61 25.84 3.96
N PHE A 804 2.79 26.23 2.99
CA PHE A 804 2.21 27.58 2.89
C PHE A 804 0.97 27.57 2.00
N ALA A 805 0.03 28.47 2.28
CA ALA A 805 -1.10 28.71 1.39
C ALA A 805 -0.70 29.66 0.28
N ASP A 806 -1.38 29.52 -0.87
CA ASP A 806 -1.22 30.42 -2.01
C ASP A 806 -2.57 30.67 -2.69
N GLY A 807 -3.24 31.71 -2.29
CA GLY A 807 -4.54 32.10 -2.84
C GLY A 807 -5.62 31.03 -2.73
N VAL A 808 -6.75 31.26 -3.41
CA VAL A 808 -7.87 30.34 -3.47
C VAL A 808 -7.89 29.61 -4.82
N TYR A 809 -8.61 28.51 -4.87
CA TYR A 809 -8.78 27.71 -6.07
C TYR A 809 -9.16 28.56 -7.29
N ASN A 810 -8.40 28.39 -8.37
CA ASN A 810 -8.65 28.90 -9.69
C ASN A 810 -8.53 27.76 -10.72
N ALA A 811 -9.55 27.55 -11.51
CA ALA A 811 -9.59 26.48 -12.52
C ALA A 811 -8.49 26.63 -13.60
N GLU A 812 -8.04 27.88 -13.89
CA GLU A 812 -7.02 28.15 -14.90
C GLU A 812 -5.64 27.64 -14.46
N ASP A 813 -5.35 27.63 -13.17
CA ASP A 813 -4.05 27.24 -12.61
C ASP A 813 -3.93 25.70 -12.42
N GLY A 814 -5.03 24.96 -12.46
CA GLY A 814 -5.07 23.54 -12.14
C GLY A 814 -4.14 22.66 -12.99
N LEU A 815 -3.98 22.99 -14.27
CA LEU A 815 -3.04 22.28 -15.16
C LEU A 815 -1.59 22.52 -14.73
N LEU A 816 -1.20 23.78 -14.51
CA LEU A 816 0.16 24.16 -14.15
C LEU A 816 0.52 23.68 -12.73
N ALA A 817 -0.43 23.67 -11.81
CA ALA A 817 -0.27 23.08 -10.47
C ALA A 817 0.08 21.57 -10.53
N ASN A 818 -0.59 20.82 -11.40
CA ASN A 818 -0.31 19.41 -11.63
C ASN A 818 1.04 19.20 -12.35
N LEU A 819 1.36 20.02 -13.33
CA LEU A 819 2.64 19.97 -14.04
C LEU A 819 3.80 20.34 -13.12
N TYR A 820 3.63 21.37 -12.28
CA TYR A 820 4.61 21.74 -11.26
C TYR A 820 4.86 20.58 -10.29
N THR A 821 3.81 19.94 -9.80
CA THR A 821 3.93 18.79 -8.90
C THR A 821 4.68 17.63 -9.56
N SER A 822 4.41 17.35 -10.84
CA SER A 822 5.10 16.30 -11.61
C SER A 822 6.58 16.63 -11.83
N TYR A 823 6.89 17.87 -12.21
CA TYR A 823 8.26 18.32 -12.46
C TYR A 823 9.09 18.42 -11.19
N PHE A 824 8.52 19.04 -10.15
CA PHE A 824 9.27 19.44 -8.95
C PHE A 824 9.31 18.35 -7.88
N GLY A 825 8.19 17.71 -7.55
CA GLY A 825 8.10 17.01 -6.29
C GLY A 825 7.56 15.59 -6.27
N SER A 826 7.10 15.04 -7.41
CA SER A 826 6.48 13.73 -7.45
C SER A 826 7.22 12.76 -8.36
N GLY A 827 7.54 11.55 -7.83
CA GLY A 827 8.26 10.50 -8.57
C GLY A 827 9.78 10.62 -8.48
N MET A 828 10.47 9.54 -8.87
CA MET A 828 11.92 9.41 -8.74
C MET A 828 12.70 10.34 -9.69
N SER A 829 12.08 10.82 -10.77
CA SER A 829 12.68 11.78 -11.71
C SER A 829 12.50 13.25 -11.31
N SER A 830 11.69 13.54 -10.28
CA SER A 830 11.41 14.90 -9.82
C SER A 830 12.67 15.61 -9.26
N VAL A 831 12.64 16.95 -9.28
CA VAL A 831 13.75 17.78 -8.75
C VAL A 831 14.06 17.40 -7.30
N VAL A 832 13.04 17.34 -6.45
CA VAL A 832 13.20 17.07 -5.01
C VAL A 832 13.84 15.71 -4.75
N PHE A 833 13.37 14.67 -5.42
CA PHE A 833 13.90 13.33 -5.24
C PHE A 833 15.36 13.22 -5.71
N GLN A 834 15.65 13.73 -6.91
CA GLN A 834 16.98 13.68 -7.50
C GLN A 834 18.02 14.46 -6.69
N GLU A 835 17.67 15.63 -6.19
CA GLU A 835 18.60 16.50 -5.49
C GLU A 835 18.80 16.11 -4.02
N LEU A 836 17.72 15.73 -3.30
CA LEU A 836 17.84 15.46 -1.86
C LEU A 836 18.23 14.01 -1.57
N ARG A 837 17.67 13.04 -2.33
CA ARG A 837 17.95 11.62 -2.10
C ARG A 837 19.15 11.15 -2.91
N GLU A 838 19.10 11.26 -4.24
CA GLU A 838 20.08 10.63 -5.11
C GLU A 838 21.43 11.34 -5.11
N ALA A 839 21.42 12.69 -5.20
CA ALA A 839 22.64 13.46 -5.28
C ALA A 839 23.35 13.64 -3.93
N ARG A 840 22.58 13.90 -2.87
CA ARG A 840 23.11 14.35 -1.58
C ARG A 840 22.92 13.34 -0.46
N ALA A 841 22.12 12.28 -0.66
CA ALA A 841 21.79 11.27 0.36
C ALA A 841 21.34 11.90 1.69
N LEU A 842 20.56 13.00 1.62
CA LEU A 842 20.08 13.74 2.79
C LEU A 842 18.78 13.16 3.34
N ALA A 843 18.01 12.42 2.55
CA ALA A 843 16.72 11.92 2.94
C ALA A 843 16.39 10.58 2.25
N TYR A 844 15.77 9.65 2.97
CA TYR A 844 15.17 8.45 2.36
C TYR A 844 13.91 8.79 1.58
N SER A 845 13.05 9.61 2.19
CA SER A 845 11.81 10.10 1.57
C SER A 845 11.82 11.62 1.47
N ALA A 846 11.65 12.11 0.26
CA ALA A 846 11.48 13.53 -0.01
C ALA A 846 10.44 13.72 -1.11
N SER A 847 9.49 14.59 -0.89
CA SER A 847 8.42 14.88 -1.85
C SER A 847 7.89 16.29 -1.68
N ALA A 848 7.33 16.83 -2.77
CA ALA A 848 6.62 18.09 -2.73
C ALA A 848 5.38 18.07 -3.60
N ARG A 849 4.36 18.82 -3.24
CA ARG A 849 3.11 18.90 -3.98
C ARG A 849 2.48 20.27 -3.84
N TYR A 850 2.06 20.83 -4.97
CA TYR A 850 1.12 21.95 -5.00
C TYR A 850 -0.30 21.40 -5.21
N SER A 851 -1.14 21.54 -4.20
CA SER A 851 -2.54 21.07 -4.22
C SER A 851 -3.48 22.23 -4.47
N ALA A 852 -4.18 22.22 -5.60
CA ALA A 852 -5.29 23.12 -5.84
C ALA A 852 -6.44 22.84 -4.86
N GLY A 853 -7.19 23.87 -4.48
CA GLY A 853 -8.35 23.76 -3.60
C GLY A 853 -9.40 22.80 -4.15
N SER A 854 -10.02 22.01 -3.28
CA SER A 854 -11.00 20.96 -3.64
C SER A 854 -12.37 21.50 -4.03
N ARG A 855 -12.61 22.80 -3.90
CA ARG A 855 -13.85 23.53 -4.24
C ARG A 855 -13.58 25.00 -4.43
N ILE A 856 -14.55 25.72 -5.01
CA ILE A 856 -14.52 27.18 -5.08
C ILE A 856 -14.27 27.77 -3.69
N ASN A 857 -13.39 28.76 -3.59
CA ASN A 857 -12.95 29.44 -2.37
C ASN A 857 -12.09 28.62 -1.39
N ALA A 858 -11.76 27.35 -1.68
CA ALA A 858 -10.77 26.63 -0.91
C ALA A 858 -9.36 27.11 -1.26
N GLU A 859 -8.47 27.21 -0.27
CA GLU A 859 -7.09 27.65 -0.49
C GLU A 859 -6.28 26.57 -1.23
N ASN A 860 -5.36 27.01 -2.08
CA ASN A 860 -4.30 26.19 -2.62
C ASN A 860 -3.21 26.01 -1.56
N LEU A 861 -2.55 24.86 -1.56
CA LEU A 861 -1.54 24.52 -0.57
C LEU A 861 -0.30 23.95 -1.23
N MET A 862 0.85 24.60 -1.04
CA MET A 862 2.16 24.00 -1.27
C MET A 862 2.56 23.22 -0.03
N MET A 863 3.01 21.97 -0.22
CA MET A 863 3.46 21.09 0.86
C MET A 863 4.70 20.32 0.44
N GLY A 864 5.76 20.39 1.26
CA GLY A 864 6.96 19.59 1.17
C GLY A 864 7.13 18.71 2.40
N SER A 865 7.63 17.50 2.22
CA SER A 865 7.90 16.56 3.33
C SER A 865 9.25 15.91 3.13
N ILE A 866 9.99 15.74 4.24
CA ILE A 866 11.27 15.04 4.29
C ILE A 866 11.28 14.12 5.51
N GLY A 867 11.72 12.86 5.30
CA GLY A 867 12.18 11.98 6.38
C GLY A 867 13.70 11.87 6.29
N THR A 868 14.41 12.39 7.27
CA THR A 868 15.89 12.49 7.27
C THR A 868 16.48 11.98 8.57
N GLN A 869 17.75 11.64 8.57
CA GLN A 869 18.48 11.41 9.83
C GLN A 869 18.46 12.66 10.69
N THR A 870 18.37 12.47 11.99
CA THR A 870 18.25 13.58 12.94
C THR A 870 19.42 14.55 12.86
N ASP A 871 20.66 14.08 12.65
CA ASP A 871 21.87 14.88 12.52
C ASP A 871 22.00 15.63 11.17
N LYS A 872 21.20 15.22 10.16
CA LYS A 872 21.17 15.87 8.82
C LYS A 872 19.98 16.82 8.64
N THR A 873 19.17 17.04 9.67
CA THR A 873 17.92 17.79 9.57
C THR A 873 18.12 19.20 9.03
N VAL A 874 19.13 19.92 9.53
CA VAL A 874 19.42 21.30 9.13
C VAL A 874 19.87 21.35 7.67
N ASP A 875 20.79 20.48 7.25
CA ASP A 875 21.28 20.39 5.87
C ASP A 875 20.16 20.03 4.87
N ALA A 876 19.31 19.08 5.25
CA ALA A 876 18.17 18.65 4.44
C ALA A 876 17.14 19.78 4.27
N LEU A 877 16.84 20.49 5.36
CA LEU A 877 15.94 21.63 5.36
C LEU A 877 16.49 22.78 4.48
N ALA A 878 17.77 23.12 4.64
CA ALA A 878 18.43 24.16 3.85
C ALA A 878 18.39 23.84 2.35
N ALA A 879 18.74 22.62 1.99
CA ALA A 879 18.71 22.17 0.60
C ALA A 879 17.28 22.18 0.02
N PHE A 880 16.29 21.81 0.79
CA PHE A 880 14.91 21.77 0.31
C PHE A 880 14.32 23.17 0.13
N ILE A 881 14.57 24.09 1.06
CA ILE A 881 14.13 25.49 0.93
C ILE A 881 14.79 26.13 -0.30
N ASP A 882 16.08 25.88 -0.51
CA ASP A 882 16.79 26.39 -1.71
C ASP A 882 16.12 25.86 -3.00
N LEU A 883 15.77 24.59 -3.07
CA LEU A 883 15.09 24.01 -4.23
C LEU A 883 13.68 24.61 -4.46
N ILE A 884 12.91 24.87 -3.37
CA ILE A 884 11.60 25.51 -3.46
C ILE A 884 11.71 26.91 -4.04
N ASP A 885 12.68 27.71 -3.55
CA ASP A 885 12.83 29.11 -3.94
C ASP A 885 13.62 29.27 -5.24
N ASN A 886 14.58 28.39 -5.53
CA ASN A 886 15.48 28.45 -6.69
C ASN A 886 15.38 27.18 -7.54
N MET A 887 14.14 26.78 -7.89
CA MET A 887 13.88 25.57 -8.70
C MET A 887 14.79 25.49 -9.93
N PRO A 888 15.55 24.39 -10.11
CA PRO A 888 16.38 24.21 -11.30
C PRO A 888 15.53 24.17 -12.58
N SER A 889 15.96 24.89 -13.62
CA SER A 889 15.32 24.90 -14.93
C SER A 889 15.99 23.88 -15.86
N SER A 890 15.21 22.90 -16.38
CA SER A 890 15.66 21.92 -17.37
C SER A 890 14.58 21.70 -18.42
N SER A 891 14.93 21.92 -19.67
CA SER A 891 14.04 21.68 -20.81
C SER A 891 13.72 20.18 -20.95
N GLU A 892 14.71 19.32 -20.68
CA GLU A 892 14.58 17.87 -20.81
C GLU A 892 13.59 17.34 -19.78
N ARG A 893 13.74 17.73 -18.49
CA ARG A 893 12.81 17.32 -17.43
C ARG A 893 11.40 17.85 -17.68
N PHE A 894 11.28 19.06 -18.21
CA PHE A 894 9.98 19.64 -18.60
C PHE A 894 9.31 18.81 -19.70
N GLU A 895 10.04 18.45 -20.76
CA GLU A 895 9.53 17.61 -21.85
C GLU A 895 9.15 16.21 -21.33
N GLU A 896 9.93 15.61 -20.44
CA GLU A 896 9.60 14.34 -19.78
C GLU A 896 8.28 14.45 -18.99
N SER A 897 8.11 15.50 -18.19
CA SER A 897 6.90 15.73 -17.38
C SER A 897 5.67 15.95 -18.25
N VAL A 898 5.78 16.76 -19.31
CA VAL A 898 4.69 16.99 -20.28
C VAL A 898 4.32 15.69 -21.00
N ASN A 899 5.29 14.94 -21.50
CA ASN A 899 5.05 13.67 -22.20
C ASN A 899 4.42 12.64 -21.26
N SER A 900 4.88 12.53 -20.02
CA SER A 900 4.28 11.67 -18.99
C SER A 900 2.81 12.01 -18.77
N MET A 901 2.49 13.29 -18.59
CA MET A 901 1.10 13.74 -18.40
C MET A 901 0.23 13.52 -19.63
N LEU A 902 0.73 13.79 -20.84
CA LEU A 902 0.00 13.54 -22.09
C LEU A 902 -0.31 12.04 -22.26
N ASN A 903 0.68 11.18 -22.01
CA ASN A 903 0.49 9.74 -22.06
C ASN A 903 -0.52 9.26 -21.00
N ARG A 904 -0.50 9.86 -19.83
CA ARG A 904 -1.49 9.57 -18.75
C ARG A 904 -2.90 9.96 -19.21
N TYR A 905 -3.11 11.16 -19.77
CA TYR A 905 -4.42 11.54 -20.31
C TYR A 905 -4.93 10.60 -21.41
N ARG A 906 -4.02 10.13 -22.29
CA ARG A 906 -4.37 9.19 -23.36
C ARG A 906 -4.78 7.80 -22.86
N THR A 907 -4.24 7.37 -21.72
CA THR A 907 -4.34 5.97 -21.31
C THR A 907 -5.02 5.71 -19.97
N SER A 908 -5.32 6.75 -19.20
CA SER A 908 -6.06 6.60 -17.93
C SER A 908 -7.54 6.90 -18.15
N LYS A 909 -8.34 5.86 -18.27
CA LYS A 909 -9.79 5.92 -18.11
C LYS A 909 -10.13 5.97 -16.62
N LEU A 910 -11.10 6.81 -16.21
CA LEU A 910 -11.63 6.71 -14.85
C LEU A 910 -12.40 5.40 -14.71
N ASN A 911 -12.07 4.65 -13.65
CA ASN A 911 -12.82 3.45 -13.30
C ASN A 911 -14.29 3.84 -12.98
N PHE A 912 -15.24 3.00 -13.36
CA PHE A 912 -16.68 3.25 -13.15
C PHE A 912 -17.02 3.52 -11.66
N ARG A 913 -16.24 3.00 -10.71
CA ARG A 913 -16.41 3.27 -9.27
C ARG A 913 -15.93 4.65 -8.84
N GLU A 914 -15.06 5.28 -9.64
CA GLU A 914 -14.49 6.61 -9.36
C GLU A 914 -15.27 7.75 -10.02
N VAL A 915 -16.06 7.45 -11.05
CA VAL A 915 -16.75 8.46 -11.88
C VAL A 915 -17.61 9.40 -11.04
N ILE A 916 -18.48 8.88 -10.16
CA ILE A 916 -19.37 9.71 -9.34
C ILE A 916 -18.56 10.62 -8.40
N GLY A 917 -17.50 10.11 -7.79
CA GLY A 917 -16.61 10.91 -6.92
C GLY A 917 -15.90 12.04 -7.66
N ALA A 918 -15.42 11.76 -8.87
CA ALA A 918 -14.78 12.76 -9.74
C ALA A 918 -15.77 13.85 -10.17
N VAL A 919 -16.96 13.46 -10.66
CA VAL A 919 -18.02 14.38 -11.08
C VAL A 919 -18.43 15.33 -9.93
N ARG A 920 -18.67 14.79 -8.73
CA ARG A 920 -18.99 15.60 -7.55
C ARG A 920 -17.87 16.57 -7.16
N THR A 921 -16.61 16.18 -7.37
CA THR A 921 -15.47 17.08 -7.14
C THR A 921 -15.44 18.21 -8.17
N TRP A 922 -15.63 17.91 -9.43
CA TRP A 922 -15.70 18.93 -10.49
C TRP A 922 -16.85 19.92 -10.28
N GLU A 923 -18.02 19.44 -9.88
CA GLU A 923 -19.17 20.31 -9.53
C GLU A 923 -18.83 21.25 -8.36
N ARG A 924 -18.17 20.77 -7.31
CA ARG A 924 -17.72 21.59 -6.17
C ARG A 924 -16.67 22.62 -6.57
N GLN A 925 -15.88 22.32 -7.59
CA GLN A 925 -14.91 23.23 -8.21
C GLN A 925 -15.55 24.18 -9.24
N GLY A 926 -16.86 24.05 -9.51
CA GLY A 926 -17.57 24.87 -10.48
C GLY A 926 -17.25 24.53 -11.95
N LEU A 927 -16.80 23.32 -12.22
CA LEU A 927 -16.45 22.84 -13.55
C LEU A 927 -17.66 22.17 -14.22
N GLU A 928 -17.84 22.44 -15.52
CA GLU A 928 -18.88 21.82 -16.34
C GLU A 928 -18.29 20.60 -17.09
N GLY A 929 -18.36 19.42 -16.49
CA GLY A 929 -17.87 18.17 -17.09
C GLY A 929 -16.41 17.84 -16.76
N ASP A 930 -15.82 16.93 -17.53
CA ASP A 930 -14.46 16.41 -17.31
C ASP A 930 -13.37 17.43 -17.72
N PRO A 931 -12.63 18.03 -16.77
CA PRO A 931 -11.63 19.05 -17.08
C PRO A 931 -10.40 18.48 -17.80
N ARG A 932 -10.22 17.16 -17.81
CA ARG A 932 -9.06 16.50 -18.41
C ARG A 932 -9.02 16.71 -19.92
N GLN A 933 -10.17 16.87 -20.57
CA GLN A 933 -10.26 17.16 -22.01
C GLN A 933 -9.60 18.49 -22.37
N ASP A 934 -9.97 19.56 -21.68
CA ASP A 934 -9.37 20.88 -21.88
C ASP A 934 -7.90 20.92 -21.49
N ASN A 935 -7.57 20.30 -20.36
CA ASN A 935 -6.20 20.20 -19.87
C ASN A 935 -5.28 19.45 -20.85
N TYR A 936 -5.74 18.36 -21.48
CA TYR A 936 -5.02 17.65 -22.53
C TYR A 936 -4.66 18.55 -23.72
N LEU A 937 -5.62 19.38 -24.18
CA LEU A 937 -5.40 20.31 -25.29
C LEU A 937 -4.46 21.47 -24.93
N LYS A 938 -4.58 22.01 -23.71
CA LYS A 938 -3.74 23.10 -23.21
C LYS A 938 -2.29 22.60 -22.99
N LEU A 939 -2.12 21.42 -22.42
CA LEU A 939 -0.80 20.85 -22.13
C LEU A 939 0.09 20.71 -23.39
N GLN A 940 -0.51 20.41 -24.54
CA GLN A 940 0.20 20.34 -25.83
C GLN A 940 0.79 21.69 -26.29
N GLN A 941 0.37 22.80 -25.69
CA GLN A 941 0.80 24.16 -26.02
C GLN A 941 1.59 24.82 -24.88
N THR A 942 1.72 24.14 -23.74
CA THR A 942 2.40 24.64 -22.55
C THR A 942 3.93 24.64 -22.80
N GLU A 943 4.59 25.73 -22.47
CA GLU A 943 6.04 25.91 -22.59
C GLU A 943 6.70 25.92 -21.19
N LEU A 944 8.01 25.65 -21.13
CA LEU A 944 8.78 25.73 -19.87
C LEU A 944 8.65 27.11 -19.20
N ALA A 945 8.50 28.17 -20.00
CA ALA A 945 8.30 29.53 -19.50
C ALA A 945 7.05 29.66 -18.63
N ASP A 946 5.95 28.99 -19.00
CA ASP A 946 4.68 29.01 -18.24
C ASP A 946 4.86 28.35 -16.86
N LEU A 947 5.61 27.23 -16.80
CA LEU A 947 5.92 26.55 -15.55
C LEU A 947 6.82 27.39 -14.63
N LEU A 948 7.82 28.08 -15.20
CA LEU A 948 8.69 28.98 -14.44
C LEU A 948 7.96 30.23 -13.95
N GLU A 949 7.01 30.75 -14.72
CA GLU A 949 6.14 31.86 -14.32
C GLU A 949 5.23 31.41 -13.18
N PHE A 950 4.61 30.21 -13.26
CA PHE A 950 3.82 29.63 -12.18
C PHE A 950 4.63 29.48 -10.88
N GLN A 951 5.86 28.94 -10.97
CA GLN A 951 6.75 28.84 -9.78
C GLN A 951 7.06 30.21 -9.19
N ALA A 952 7.34 31.21 -10.04
CA ALA A 952 7.69 32.55 -9.57
C ALA A 952 6.51 33.28 -8.92
N GLU A 953 5.28 33.07 -9.39
CA GLU A 953 4.08 33.71 -8.88
C GLU A 953 3.52 33.01 -7.64
N HIS A 954 3.55 31.67 -7.61
CA HIS A 954 2.80 30.87 -6.63
C HIS A 954 3.67 30.24 -5.54
N VAL A 955 4.97 30.05 -5.78
CA VAL A 955 5.82 29.24 -4.88
C VAL A 955 6.99 30.00 -4.33
N LYS A 956 7.70 30.75 -5.18
CA LYS A 956 8.97 31.39 -4.84
C LYS A 956 8.84 32.45 -3.74
N ASP A 957 9.83 32.49 -2.84
CA ASP A 957 10.01 33.50 -1.79
C ASP A 957 8.79 33.66 -0.84
N ARG A 958 7.92 32.63 -0.72
CA ARG A 958 6.82 32.61 0.24
C ARG A 958 7.32 32.38 1.64
N ALA A 959 6.70 33.01 2.65
CA ALA A 959 6.90 32.66 4.05
C ALA A 959 6.44 31.22 4.28
N LYS A 960 7.22 30.45 5.05
CA LYS A 960 7.04 28.99 5.21
C LYS A 960 6.67 28.62 6.63
N LEU A 961 5.67 27.78 6.81
CA LEU A 961 5.34 27.08 8.05
C LEU A 961 6.18 25.79 8.07
N ILE A 962 7.20 25.76 8.91
CA ILE A 962 8.14 24.64 9.01
C ILE A 962 7.86 23.90 10.32
N SER A 963 7.62 22.59 10.23
CA SER A 963 7.38 21.70 11.37
C SER A 963 8.45 20.65 11.43
N ILE A 964 9.02 20.40 12.61
CA ILE A 964 10.07 19.41 12.85
C ILE A 964 9.74 18.59 14.09
N VAL A 965 9.70 17.25 13.94
CA VAL A 965 9.65 16.31 15.06
C VAL A 965 10.88 15.42 14.98
N GLY A 966 11.68 15.40 16.05
CA GLY A 966 12.92 14.63 16.11
C GLY A 966 13.65 14.84 17.42
N ASP A 967 14.80 14.19 17.59
CA ASP A 967 15.62 14.30 18.79
C ASP A 967 16.37 15.65 18.84
N LEU A 968 15.86 16.60 19.63
CA LEU A 968 16.45 17.92 19.79
C LEU A 968 17.77 17.93 20.57
N SER A 969 18.21 16.79 21.09
CA SER A 969 19.57 16.67 21.65
C SER A 969 20.64 16.50 20.54
N ILE A 970 20.21 16.16 19.33
CA ILE A 970 21.05 15.94 18.14
C ILE A 970 20.87 17.07 17.13
N ILE A 971 19.63 17.52 16.90
CA ILE A 971 19.32 18.62 15.97
C ILE A 971 19.88 19.94 16.56
N ASP A 972 20.66 20.67 15.80
CA ASP A 972 21.12 22.01 16.19
C ASP A 972 19.97 23.04 16.06
N VAL A 973 19.29 23.27 17.17
CA VAL A 973 18.13 24.19 17.21
C VAL A 973 18.53 25.63 16.95
N ASP A 974 19.75 26.04 17.30
CA ASP A 974 20.23 27.41 17.07
C ASP A 974 20.45 27.66 15.55
N GLU A 975 20.88 26.66 14.78
CA GLU A 975 21.00 26.76 13.32
C GLU A 975 19.63 26.83 12.62
N LEU A 976 18.55 26.31 13.21
CA LEU A 976 17.20 26.43 12.66
C LEU A 976 16.71 27.90 12.62
N GLU A 977 17.27 28.81 13.44
CA GLU A 977 16.93 30.23 13.40
C GLU A 977 17.25 30.91 12.05
N GLU A 978 18.11 30.30 11.21
CA GLU A 978 18.37 30.78 9.85
C GLU A 978 17.15 30.67 8.93
N PHE A 979 16.22 29.75 9.23
CA PHE A 979 15.04 29.48 8.38
C PHE A 979 13.78 30.21 8.85
N GLY A 980 13.76 30.74 10.08
CA GLY A 980 12.63 31.44 10.64
C GLY A 980 12.69 31.55 12.15
N SER A 981 11.68 32.19 12.77
CA SER A 981 11.58 32.22 14.23
C SER A 981 11.27 30.81 14.77
N VAL A 982 12.12 30.30 15.67
CA VAL A 982 11.99 28.95 16.23
C VAL A 982 11.18 28.98 17.50
N GLN A 983 10.19 28.08 17.61
CA GLN A 983 9.42 27.84 18.82
C GLN A 983 9.37 26.35 19.12
N GLN A 984 9.82 25.95 20.31
CA GLN A 984 9.61 24.60 20.84
C GLN A 984 8.26 24.49 21.53
N LEU A 985 7.48 23.48 21.15
CA LEU A 985 6.16 23.16 21.72
C LEU A 985 6.25 21.89 22.56
N GLN A 986 5.34 21.79 23.53
CA GLN A 986 5.12 20.54 24.26
C GLN A 986 4.01 19.74 23.56
N VAL A 987 4.02 18.42 23.74
CA VAL A 987 3.00 17.53 23.13
C VAL A 987 1.60 17.93 23.58
N GLU A 988 1.46 18.36 24.85
CA GLU A 988 0.19 18.80 25.44
C GLU A 988 -0.40 20.04 24.75
N ASP A 989 0.43 20.86 24.11
CA ASP A 989 -0.03 22.07 23.39
C ASP A 989 -0.73 21.72 22.05
N LEU A 990 -0.57 20.49 21.57
CA LEU A 990 -1.03 20.04 20.25
C LEU A 990 -2.38 19.30 20.28
N PHE A 991 -2.81 18.84 21.45
CA PHE A 991 -4.01 18.02 21.61
C PHE A 991 -5.00 18.67 22.58
N VAL A 992 -6.28 18.49 22.30
CA VAL A 992 -7.33 18.85 23.24
C VAL A 992 -7.22 18.04 24.53
N ASN A 993 -7.53 18.67 25.67
CA ASN A 993 -7.47 18.05 27.00
C ASN A 993 -8.66 17.12 27.28
#